data_d42b8e03f56a59f2e4e23f543d249643
#
_entry.id   d42b8e03f56a59f2e4e23f543d249643
#
_cell.length_a   1.000
_cell.length_b   1.000
_cell.length_c   1.000
_cell.angle_alpha   90.00
_cell.angle_beta   90.00
_cell.angle_gamma   90.00
#
_symmetry.space_group_name_H-M   'P 1'
#
loop_
_entity.id
_entity.type
_entity.pdbx_description
1 polymer ?
#
loop_
_entity_poly.entity_id
_entity_poly.type
_entity_poly.pdbx_seq_one_letter_code
_entity_poly.pdbx_strand_id
1 'polypeptide(L)'
;MANIDIDAPGTSQLLIGNEAIARGALEAGIGFAAAYPGTPSSEILGSLAQVAKEMGIYAEWSVNEKVAMEAAAGASFAGIRALASMKQNGINVVSDFLANLVMSGIGKGGLVLVSCDDPSAISSSNEQDTRPIAKWLDIPLVEPGDFQETKDMTRWLFDLAEELGTLCMLRSVTRIAHARGNVRLGELPKKQLKAYFDQIHDLKSVMPTTFMPIPSPLRHFFLHMKMDKAREKFEGSAFNRYVGPNKADLLIITCGSCWLYSQDAVKALKLEDRVGILKLGTLWPLPEKFIGEHLDKSEKLLFVEEIDPFLERSVMEMVANLPPSSPRPIFYGKRSGHVNAYGELNPDLVIKAISTILGLAYQPRDIEYRKKAEAVAKSNVPERSMTFCAGCPHRATFWAIKNALKLDGRGGVVTGDIGCYSMALGPAGFFQVRTMHCMGAGAGVANGLGKLGQFGFDQPVLAVVGDSTFYHATIPALINGIYNQSDFILVILDNSATAMTGFQPHPGTGMTAMGEPTKVVSMEALCCSLGAHVEVCDPFDLKGTIATLLEMIAEGGGAKVAIMRRRCELVRAKKEKPPYRVHVDPEKCIGEACGCDRLCTRVFLCPGLIWDKKANRSKIDEVTCTGCGLCVDVCPQGAIIKEAV
;
A
#
# COMPACT_ATOMS: atom_id res chain seq x y z
N MET A 1 -18.96 -1.73 -0.33
CA MET A 1 -18.56 -0.53 0.41
C MET A 1 -19.80 0.10 1.00
N ALA A 2 -19.67 0.83 2.13
CA ALA A 2 -20.82 1.50 2.73
C ALA A 2 -21.24 2.72 1.89
N ASN A 3 -22.51 3.14 2.03
CA ASN A 3 -23.00 4.34 1.34
C ASN A 3 -22.50 5.58 2.09
N ILE A 4 -21.38 6.12 1.66
CA ILE A 4 -20.73 7.27 2.31
C ILE A 4 -21.41 8.61 2.00
N ASP A 5 -22.34 8.65 1.05
CA ASP A 5 -23.09 9.82 0.56
C ASP A 5 -24.43 10.06 1.27
N ILE A 6 -24.76 9.24 2.27
CA ILE A 6 -26.02 9.40 3.04
C ILE A 6 -26.07 10.79 3.68
N ASP A 7 -27.07 11.59 3.30
CA ASP A 7 -27.33 12.92 3.89
C ASP A 7 -28.29 12.79 5.10
N ALA A 8 -27.74 12.29 6.21
CA ALA A 8 -28.47 12.11 7.47
C ALA A 8 -27.59 12.52 8.67
N PRO A 9 -27.33 13.83 8.85
CA PRO A 9 -26.49 14.33 9.92
C PRO A 9 -26.95 13.87 11.30
N GLY A 10 -26.00 13.50 12.17
CA GLY A 10 -26.29 13.02 13.53
C GLY A 10 -26.58 11.53 13.64
N THR A 11 -26.84 10.82 12.53
CA THR A 11 -26.98 9.35 12.54
C THR A 11 -25.63 8.66 12.57
N SER A 12 -25.59 7.41 13.05
CA SER A 12 -24.37 6.59 13.08
C SER A 12 -24.38 5.57 11.96
N GLN A 13 -23.23 5.42 11.28
CA GLN A 13 -22.97 4.42 10.26
C GLN A 13 -21.78 3.54 10.66
N LEU A 14 -21.81 2.27 10.29
CA LEU A 14 -20.69 1.34 10.47
C LEU A 14 -19.77 1.44 9.24
N LEU A 15 -18.65 2.16 9.39
CA LEU A 15 -17.69 2.41 8.32
C LEU A 15 -16.34 1.75 8.63
N ILE A 16 -15.60 1.33 7.60
CA ILE A 16 -14.16 1.11 7.74
C ILE A 16 -13.43 2.47 7.81
N GLY A 17 -12.20 2.49 8.34
CA GLY A 17 -11.46 3.74 8.46
C GLY A 17 -11.27 4.47 7.13
N ASN A 18 -11.01 3.74 6.04
CA ASN A 18 -10.90 4.34 4.70
C ASN A 18 -12.22 4.97 4.21
N GLU A 19 -13.38 4.35 4.51
CA GLU A 19 -14.69 4.94 4.24
C GLU A 19 -14.96 6.16 5.12
N ALA A 20 -14.46 6.17 6.36
CA ALA A 20 -14.55 7.31 7.26
C ALA A 20 -13.70 8.50 6.75
N ILE A 21 -12.49 8.27 6.21
CA ILE A 21 -11.69 9.29 5.53
C ILE A 21 -12.46 9.87 4.33
N ALA A 22 -12.97 9.00 3.47
CA ALA A 22 -13.75 9.42 2.30
C ALA A 22 -14.99 10.25 2.72
N ARG A 23 -15.71 9.83 3.75
CA ARG A 23 -16.84 10.59 4.32
C ARG A 23 -16.41 11.94 4.88
N GLY A 24 -15.31 12.02 5.61
CA GLY A 24 -14.75 13.28 6.11
C GLY A 24 -14.41 14.26 5.00
N ALA A 25 -13.87 13.75 3.88
CA ALA A 25 -13.59 14.54 2.70
C ALA A 25 -14.88 15.09 2.03
N LEU A 26 -15.96 14.26 1.95
CA LEU A 26 -17.26 14.72 1.47
C LEU A 26 -17.85 15.81 2.38
N GLU A 27 -17.80 15.63 3.70
CA GLU A 27 -18.26 16.63 4.67
C GLU A 27 -17.44 17.92 4.63
N ALA A 28 -16.17 17.85 4.19
CA ALA A 28 -15.34 19.01 3.90
C ALA A 28 -15.71 19.73 2.59
N GLY A 29 -16.53 19.13 1.75
CA GLY A 29 -16.86 19.68 0.42
C GLY A 29 -15.70 19.54 -0.56
N ILE A 30 -15.05 18.40 -0.60
CA ILE A 30 -14.02 18.06 -1.58
C ILE A 30 -14.57 18.16 -3.01
N GLY A 31 -13.72 18.59 -3.97
CA GLY A 31 -14.08 18.58 -5.39
C GLY A 31 -13.19 17.69 -6.23
N PHE A 32 -12.00 17.32 -5.75
CA PHE A 32 -11.03 16.53 -6.50
C PHE A 32 -10.35 15.47 -5.62
N ALA A 33 -10.31 14.23 -6.09
CA ALA A 33 -9.59 13.15 -5.43
C ALA A 33 -8.74 12.35 -6.42
N ALA A 34 -7.49 12.08 -6.07
CA ALA A 34 -6.58 11.27 -6.87
C ALA A 34 -5.80 10.28 -6.01
N ALA A 35 -5.50 9.12 -6.58
CA ALA A 35 -4.67 8.10 -5.93
C ALA A 35 -4.00 7.18 -6.94
N TYR A 36 -2.95 6.49 -6.50
CA TYR A 36 -2.52 5.24 -7.13
C TYR A 36 -2.91 4.05 -6.23
N PRO A 37 -3.38 2.92 -6.80
CA PRO A 37 -3.83 1.79 -6.00
C PRO A 37 -2.73 1.22 -5.10
N GLY A 38 -2.98 1.17 -3.79
CA GLY A 38 -2.04 0.66 -2.80
C GLY A 38 -2.75 0.25 -1.51
N THR A 39 -2.65 -1.02 -1.10
CA THR A 39 -3.19 -1.48 0.18
C THR A 39 -2.24 -1.05 1.31
N PRO A 40 -2.74 -0.33 2.37
CA PRO A 40 -4.12 -0.27 2.83
C PRO A 40 -4.90 1.03 2.50
N SER A 41 -4.60 1.79 1.43
CA SER A 41 -5.25 3.08 1.12
C SER A 41 -6.32 3.04 0.02
N SER A 42 -6.40 1.96 -0.76
CA SER A 42 -7.18 1.92 -2.02
C SER A 42 -8.66 2.20 -1.84
N GLU A 43 -9.27 1.83 -0.71
CA GLU A 43 -10.70 1.99 -0.49
C GLU A 43 -11.11 3.46 -0.31
N ILE A 44 -10.18 4.37 0.00
CA ILE A 44 -10.46 5.81 0.13
C ILE A 44 -10.95 6.34 -1.22
N LEU A 45 -10.12 6.23 -2.25
CA LEU A 45 -10.51 6.68 -3.59
C LEU A 45 -11.62 5.79 -4.17
N GLY A 46 -11.58 4.48 -3.93
CA GLY A 46 -12.62 3.56 -4.37
C GLY A 46 -14.01 3.97 -3.88
N SER A 47 -14.14 4.44 -2.64
CA SER A 47 -15.39 4.92 -2.06
C SER A 47 -15.81 6.27 -2.65
N LEU A 48 -14.88 7.22 -2.82
CA LEU A 48 -15.16 8.51 -3.44
C LEU A 48 -15.57 8.36 -4.91
N ALA A 49 -14.91 7.49 -5.67
CA ALA A 49 -15.20 7.25 -7.07
C ALA A 49 -16.62 6.70 -7.31
N GLN A 50 -17.14 5.88 -6.37
CA GLN A 50 -18.50 5.34 -6.47
C GLN A 50 -19.58 6.41 -6.39
N VAL A 51 -19.39 7.43 -5.58
CA VAL A 51 -20.35 8.51 -5.35
C VAL A 51 -20.03 9.78 -6.14
N ALA A 52 -18.93 9.78 -6.89
CA ALA A 52 -18.35 10.98 -7.51
C ALA A 52 -19.34 11.72 -8.40
N LYS A 53 -20.09 11.01 -9.26
CA LYS A 53 -21.06 11.60 -10.17
C LYS A 53 -22.24 12.25 -9.44
N GLU A 54 -22.75 11.57 -8.42
CA GLU A 54 -23.92 12.03 -7.65
C GLU A 54 -23.55 13.23 -6.78
N MET A 55 -22.33 13.23 -6.25
CA MET A 55 -21.80 14.29 -5.39
C MET A 55 -21.19 15.46 -6.19
N GLY A 56 -21.08 15.37 -7.51
CA GLY A 56 -20.48 16.41 -8.35
C GLY A 56 -18.99 16.62 -8.09
N ILE A 57 -18.26 15.57 -7.73
CA ILE A 57 -16.80 15.58 -7.52
C ILE A 57 -16.09 14.79 -8.62
N TYR A 58 -14.80 15.05 -8.81
CA TYR A 58 -13.95 14.29 -9.71
C TYR A 58 -13.05 13.33 -8.93
N ALA A 59 -12.94 12.09 -9.39
CA ALA A 59 -12.10 11.06 -8.80
C ALA A 59 -11.33 10.29 -9.86
N GLU A 60 -10.01 10.10 -9.67
CA GLU A 60 -9.18 9.38 -10.63
C GLU A 60 -8.18 8.41 -9.99
N TRP A 61 -7.97 7.27 -10.66
CA TRP A 61 -6.78 6.46 -10.49
C TRP A 61 -5.68 7.01 -11.40
N SER A 62 -4.72 7.69 -10.82
CA SER A 62 -3.57 8.23 -11.56
C SER A 62 -2.57 7.12 -11.91
N VAL A 63 -1.65 7.38 -12.85
CA VAL A 63 -0.66 6.39 -13.28
C VAL A 63 0.38 6.05 -12.21
N ASN A 64 0.66 7.00 -11.31
CA ASN A 64 1.49 6.82 -10.11
C ASN A 64 1.15 7.87 -9.05
N GLU A 65 1.76 7.74 -7.86
CA GLU A 65 1.51 8.61 -6.72
C GLU A 65 2.00 10.05 -6.94
N LYS A 66 3.10 10.22 -7.70
CA LYS A 66 3.61 11.54 -8.06
C LYS A 66 2.57 12.32 -8.88
N VAL A 67 2.06 11.71 -9.94
CA VAL A 67 1.01 12.34 -10.78
C VAL A 67 -0.28 12.56 -10.00
N ALA A 68 -0.67 11.64 -9.11
CA ALA A 68 -1.84 11.82 -8.25
C ALA A 68 -1.74 13.07 -7.38
N MET A 69 -0.58 13.28 -6.76
CA MET A 69 -0.35 14.44 -5.90
C MET A 69 -0.25 15.75 -6.71
N GLU A 70 0.41 15.71 -7.87
CA GLU A 70 0.51 16.84 -8.80
C GLU A 70 -0.87 17.28 -9.31
N ALA A 71 -1.74 16.33 -9.68
CA ALA A 71 -3.10 16.59 -10.12
C ALA A 71 -3.96 17.20 -8.99
N ALA A 72 -3.86 16.65 -7.77
CA ALA A 72 -4.54 17.19 -6.60
C ALA A 72 -4.05 18.62 -6.26
N ALA A 73 -2.74 18.88 -6.37
CA ALA A 73 -2.18 20.22 -6.19
C ALA A 73 -2.71 21.20 -7.27
N GLY A 74 -2.81 20.75 -8.54
CA GLY A 74 -3.39 21.56 -9.62
C GLY A 74 -4.84 21.96 -9.31
N ALA A 75 -5.65 21.07 -8.78
CA ALA A 75 -7.01 21.38 -8.33
C ALA A 75 -7.02 22.41 -7.18
N SER A 76 -6.13 22.23 -6.19
CA SER A 76 -5.94 23.18 -5.08
C SER A 76 -5.55 24.57 -5.57
N PHE A 77 -4.62 24.65 -6.53
CA PHE A 77 -4.22 25.94 -7.15
C PHE A 77 -5.40 26.67 -7.79
N ALA A 78 -6.36 25.94 -8.34
CA ALA A 78 -7.59 26.49 -8.89
C ALA A 78 -8.71 26.71 -7.85
N GLY A 79 -8.42 26.59 -6.55
CA GLY A 79 -9.37 26.88 -5.47
C GLY A 79 -10.32 25.73 -5.13
N ILE A 80 -10.04 24.51 -5.58
CA ILE A 80 -10.84 23.32 -5.31
C ILE A 80 -10.18 22.53 -4.18
N ARG A 81 -10.93 22.16 -3.13
CA ARG A 81 -10.45 21.23 -2.09
C ARG A 81 -10.11 19.90 -2.71
N ALA A 82 -8.87 19.43 -2.49
CA ALA A 82 -8.35 18.23 -3.13
C ALA A 82 -7.69 17.28 -2.12
N LEU A 83 -7.81 15.98 -2.39
CA LEU A 83 -7.21 14.91 -1.61
C LEU A 83 -6.37 14.00 -2.49
N ALA A 84 -5.14 13.71 -2.05
CA ALA A 84 -4.35 12.61 -2.57
C ALA A 84 -4.19 11.53 -1.51
N SER A 85 -4.39 10.26 -1.87
CA SER A 85 -4.21 9.13 -0.94
C SER A 85 -3.27 8.08 -1.50
N MET A 86 -2.41 7.55 -0.63
CA MET A 86 -1.42 6.54 -0.99
C MET A 86 -0.97 5.72 0.23
N LYS A 87 -0.36 4.58 -0.02
CA LYS A 87 0.33 3.83 1.02
C LYS A 87 1.72 4.42 1.30
N GLN A 88 2.41 3.97 2.36
CA GLN A 88 3.75 4.47 2.72
C GLN A 88 4.76 4.44 1.57
N ASN A 89 4.73 3.41 0.72
CA ASN A 89 5.65 3.33 -0.42
C ASN A 89 5.43 4.45 -1.44
N GLY A 90 4.18 4.90 -1.60
CA GLY A 90 3.83 6.01 -2.49
C GLY A 90 4.40 7.35 -2.02
N ILE A 91 4.54 7.56 -0.70
CA ILE A 91 5.19 8.76 -0.16
C ILE A 91 6.64 8.86 -0.65
N ASN A 92 7.33 7.73 -0.83
CA ASN A 92 8.70 7.72 -1.40
C ASN A 92 8.70 8.17 -2.87
N VAL A 93 7.68 7.78 -3.65
CA VAL A 93 7.56 8.14 -5.09
C VAL A 93 7.30 9.63 -5.27
N VAL A 94 6.54 10.25 -4.36
CA VAL A 94 6.12 11.64 -4.45
C VAL A 94 7.03 12.61 -3.71
N SER A 95 8.04 12.13 -2.98
CA SER A 95 8.83 12.92 -2.02
C SER A 95 9.48 14.17 -2.63
N ASP A 96 10.01 14.11 -3.84
CA ASP A 96 10.62 15.26 -4.52
C ASP A 96 9.58 16.37 -4.78
N PHE A 97 8.40 16.01 -5.26
CA PHE A 97 7.32 16.99 -5.46
C PHE A 97 6.85 17.59 -4.14
N LEU A 98 6.71 16.79 -3.07
CA LEU A 98 6.32 17.26 -1.74
C LEU A 98 7.33 18.27 -1.19
N ALA A 99 8.64 18.01 -1.32
CA ALA A 99 9.70 18.89 -0.85
C ALA A 99 9.63 20.29 -1.48
N ASN A 100 9.21 20.35 -2.74
CA ASN A 100 9.01 21.62 -3.44
C ASN A 100 7.65 22.26 -3.13
N LEU A 101 6.59 21.44 -3.01
CA LEU A 101 5.22 21.92 -2.76
C LEU A 101 5.08 22.60 -1.40
N VAL A 102 5.69 22.07 -0.35
CA VAL A 102 5.65 22.69 0.98
C VAL A 102 6.31 24.07 1.00
N MET A 103 7.37 24.24 0.23
CA MET A 103 8.07 25.52 0.07
C MET A 103 7.24 26.54 -0.74
N SER A 104 6.60 26.10 -1.84
CA SER A 104 5.75 26.98 -2.65
C SER A 104 4.43 27.28 -1.96
N GLY A 105 3.86 26.32 -1.25
CA GLY A 105 2.53 26.38 -0.65
C GLY A 105 1.47 25.79 -1.58
N ILE A 106 0.22 25.89 -1.13
CA ILE A 106 -0.98 25.46 -1.87
C ILE A 106 -1.74 26.66 -2.40
N GLY A 107 -2.73 26.43 -3.29
CA GLY A 107 -3.65 27.46 -3.75
C GLY A 107 -4.71 27.85 -2.70
N LYS A 108 -5.84 28.35 -3.18
CA LYS A 108 -6.97 28.73 -2.32
C LYS A 108 -7.80 27.52 -1.86
N GLY A 109 -7.66 26.35 -2.51
CA GLY A 109 -8.33 25.12 -2.11
C GLY A 109 -7.47 24.31 -1.12
N GLY A 110 -8.05 23.85 -0.03
CA GLY A 110 -7.37 22.99 0.93
C GLY A 110 -6.84 21.72 0.27
N LEU A 111 -5.60 21.33 0.58
CA LEU A 111 -4.94 20.15 0.05
C LEU A 111 -4.55 19.20 1.17
N VAL A 112 -5.06 17.98 1.12
CA VAL A 112 -4.82 16.95 2.13
C VAL A 112 -4.15 15.74 1.49
N LEU A 113 -3.05 15.31 2.10
CA LEU A 113 -2.38 14.05 1.80
C LEU A 113 -2.75 13.01 2.86
N VAL A 114 -3.23 11.85 2.42
CA VAL A 114 -3.46 10.70 3.30
C VAL A 114 -2.41 9.64 3.02
N SER A 115 -1.60 9.33 4.05
CA SER A 115 -0.69 8.19 4.04
C SER A 115 -1.26 7.06 4.88
N CYS A 116 -1.34 5.86 4.30
CA CYS A 116 -1.73 4.65 5.04
C CYS A 116 -0.51 3.75 5.19
N ASP A 117 0.03 3.67 6.42
CA ASP A 117 1.17 2.84 6.76
C ASP A 117 0.73 1.40 7.08
N ASP A 118 1.63 0.45 6.88
CA ASP A 118 1.35 -0.97 7.01
C ASP A 118 2.30 -1.65 8.02
N PRO A 119 2.03 -1.49 9.34
CA PRO A 119 2.79 -2.19 10.38
C PRO A 119 2.77 -3.71 10.15
N SER A 120 3.88 -4.38 10.43
CA SER A 120 4.15 -5.78 10.06
C SER A 120 4.23 -6.05 8.56
N ALA A 121 4.16 -5.04 7.71
CA ALA A 121 4.20 -5.18 6.25
C ALA A 121 3.25 -6.27 5.72
N ILE A 122 2.00 -6.31 6.23
CA ILE A 122 1.00 -7.35 5.91
C ILE A 122 0.71 -7.41 4.40
N SER A 123 0.70 -6.23 3.75
CA SER A 123 0.45 -6.07 2.31
C SER A 123 1.55 -5.27 1.61
N SER A 124 2.74 -5.20 2.20
CA SER A 124 3.83 -4.34 1.72
C SER A 124 5.15 -5.09 1.59
N SER A 125 6.06 -4.56 0.78
CA SER A 125 7.40 -5.11 0.61
C SER A 125 8.38 -4.66 1.70
N ASN A 126 8.03 -3.61 2.44
CA ASN A 126 8.79 -3.09 3.56
C ASN A 126 7.85 -2.58 4.66
N GLU A 127 8.33 -2.56 5.89
CA GLU A 127 7.71 -1.86 7.00
C GLU A 127 8.37 -0.48 7.09
N GLN A 128 7.56 0.60 6.97
CA GLN A 128 8.05 1.97 6.91
C GLN A 128 7.10 2.91 7.63
N ASP A 129 7.66 3.81 8.42
CA ASP A 129 6.96 4.91 9.08
C ASP A 129 7.04 6.18 8.22
N THR A 130 5.91 6.80 7.92
CA THR A 130 5.87 8.03 7.13
C THR A 130 5.93 9.32 7.97
N ARG A 131 5.79 9.25 9.28
CA ARG A 131 5.88 10.42 10.19
C ARG A 131 7.22 11.16 10.12
N PRO A 132 8.38 10.46 10.02
CA PRO A 132 9.66 11.15 9.80
C PRO A 132 9.73 11.97 8.53
N ILE A 133 9.03 11.57 7.46
CA ILE A 133 8.97 12.35 6.22
C ILE A 133 8.17 13.65 6.44
N ALA A 134 7.05 13.60 7.16
CA ALA A 134 6.30 14.79 7.52
C ALA A 134 7.14 15.75 8.37
N LYS A 135 7.93 15.24 9.33
CA LYS A 135 8.88 16.04 10.12
C LYS A 135 9.99 16.62 9.24
N TRP A 136 10.57 15.85 8.35
CA TRP A 136 11.63 16.30 7.43
C TRP A 136 11.18 17.42 6.50
N LEU A 137 9.93 17.35 6.02
CA LEU A 137 9.38 18.28 5.04
C LEU A 137 8.57 19.42 5.68
N ASP A 138 8.47 19.46 7.01
CA ASP A 138 7.61 20.41 7.73
C ASP A 138 6.15 20.42 7.23
N ILE A 139 5.55 19.21 7.18
CA ILE A 139 4.13 19.04 6.85
C ILE A 139 3.34 18.85 8.16
N PRO A 140 2.33 19.70 8.46
CA PRO A 140 1.43 19.47 9.60
C PRO A 140 0.81 18.07 9.53
N LEU A 141 1.03 17.28 10.59
CA LEU A 141 0.70 15.84 10.63
C LEU A 141 -0.28 15.53 11.76
N VAL A 142 -1.34 14.77 11.43
CA VAL A 142 -2.28 14.22 12.40
C VAL A 142 -2.41 12.71 12.24
N GLU A 143 -2.79 12.02 13.33
CA GLU A 143 -3.02 10.57 13.32
C GLU A 143 -4.24 10.24 14.18
N PRO A 144 -5.35 9.74 13.59
CA PRO A 144 -6.58 9.43 14.30
C PRO A 144 -6.43 8.18 15.17
N GLY A 145 -7.00 8.22 16.38
CA GLY A 145 -7.02 7.10 17.31
C GLY A 145 -8.22 6.18 17.16
N ASP A 146 -9.27 6.63 16.47
CA ASP A 146 -10.49 5.85 16.22
C ASP A 146 -11.20 6.28 14.92
N PHE A 147 -12.32 5.64 14.60
CA PHE A 147 -13.05 5.85 13.35
C PHE A 147 -13.77 7.21 13.28
N GLN A 148 -14.25 7.72 14.41
CA GLN A 148 -14.85 9.05 14.47
C GLN A 148 -13.80 10.13 14.21
N GLU A 149 -12.68 10.03 14.90
CA GLU A 149 -11.54 10.95 14.67
C GLU A 149 -11.04 10.88 13.24
N THR A 150 -11.01 9.68 12.64
CA THR A 150 -10.61 9.50 11.23
C THR A 150 -11.43 10.39 10.30
N LYS A 151 -12.75 10.42 10.49
CA LYS A 151 -13.65 11.29 9.72
C LYS A 151 -13.46 12.76 10.08
N ASP A 152 -13.46 13.09 11.38
CA ASP A 152 -13.46 14.49 11.84
C ASP A 152 -12.13 15.17 11.58
N MET A 153 -11.00 14.50 11.76
CA MET A 153 -9.67 15.00 11.41
C MET A 153 -9.54 15.24 9.91
N THR A 154 -10.03 14.30 9.08
CA THR A 154 -10.00 14.49 7.62
C THR A 154 -10.74 15.76 7.23
N ARG A 155 -11.95 15.97 7.75
CA ARG A 155 -12.70 17.19 7.50
C ARG A 155 -11.95 18.44 7.96
N TRP A 156 -11.43 18.43 9.17
CA TRP A 156 -10.72 19.56 9.77
C TRP A 156 -9.44 19.92 9.02
N LEU A 157 -8.71 18.95 8.47
CA LEU A 157 -7.46 19.21 7.75
C LEU A 157 -7.62 20.09 6.51
N PHE A 158 -8.77 20.05 5.82
CA PHE A 158 -9.01 20.97 4.71
C PHE A 158 -9.10 22.43 5.17
N ASP A 159 -9.79 22.68 6.27
CA ASP A 159 -9.90 24.01 6.87
C ASP A 159 -8.52 24.48 7.37
N LEU A 160 -7.76 23.61 8.01
CA LEU A 160 -6.40 23.88 8.48
C LEU A 160 -5.44 24.17 7.32
N ALA A 161 -5.50 23.39 6.24
CA ALA A 161 -4.65 23.58 5.07
C ALA A 161 -4.90 24.95 4.41
N GLU A 162 -6.17 25.37 4.29
CA GLU A 162 -6.56 26.68 3.78
C GLU A 162 -6.06 27.82 4.70
N GLU A 163 -6.22 27.67 6.01
CA GLU A 163 -5.79 28.66 6.99
C GLU A 163 -4.26 28.85 7.01
N LEU A 164 -3.51 27.75 6.91
CA LEU A 164 -2.04 27.77 6.90
C LEU A 164 -1.45 28.08 5.52
N GLY A 165 -2.23 27.88 4.44
CA GLY A 165 -1.73 27.95 3.07
C GLY A 165 -0.64 26.93 2.78
N THR A 166 -0.75 25.72 3.35
CA THR A 166 0.19 24.62 3.13
C THR A 166 -0.53 23.28 3.14
N LEU A 167 0.10 22.27 2.52
CA LEU A 167 -0.31 20.89 2.58
C LEU A 167 -0.41 20.41 4.03
N CYS A 168 -1.46 19.64 4.35
CA CYS A 168 -1.60 18.91 5.62
C CYS A 168 -1.68 17.41 5.38
N MET A 169 -1.17 16.62 6.30
CA MET A 169 -1.09 15.15 6.18
C MET A 169 -1.87 14.46 7.30
N LEU A 170 -2.67 13.48 6.91
CA LEU A 170 -3.27 12.49 7.79
C LEU A 170 -2.52 11.18 7.61
N ARG A 171 -2.00 10.62 8.70
CA ARG A 171 -1.49 9.26 8.74
C ARG A 171 -2.54 8.31 9.30
N SER A 172 -2.77 7.20 8.63
CA SER A 172 -3.54 6.06 9.12
C SER A 172 -2.68 4.81 9.09
N VAL A 173 -3.09 3.76 9.78
CA VAL A 173 -2.43 2.44 9.75
C VAL A 173 -3.43 1.38 9.35
N THR A 174 -2.95 0.22 8.85
CA THR A 174 -3.79 -0.89 8.36
C THR A 174 -4.91 -1.25 9.33
N ARG A 175 -4.65 -1.22 10.64
CA ARG A 175 -5.64 -1.52 11.68
C ARG A 175 -6.85 -0.57 11.63
N ILE A 176 -6.61 0.72 11.56
CA ILE A 176 -7.68 1.72 11.44
C ILE A 176 -8.28 1.67 10.04
N ALA A 177 -7.45 1.61 8.99
CA ALA A 177 -7.89 1.66 7.60
C ALA A 177 -8.94 0.58 7.27
N HIS A 178 -8.74 -0.66 7.74
CA HIS A 178 -9.57 -1.82 7.38
C HIS A 178 -10.52 -2.32 8.46
N ALA A 179 -10.34 -1.93 9.72
CA ALA A 179 -11.32 -2.26 10.76
C ALA A 179 -12.57 -1.38 10.65
N ARG A 180 -13.66 -1.80 11.27
CA ARG A 180 -14.95 -1.11 11.25
C ARG A 180 -15.33 -0.55 12.60
N GLY A 181 -15.92 0.63 12.58
CA GLY A 181 -16.47 1.27 13.77
C GLY A 181 -17.65 2.18 13.46
N ASN A 182 -18.37 2.56 14.52
CA ASN A 182 -19.47 3.50 14.40
C ASN A 182 -18.94 4.92 14.20
N VAL A 183 -19.44 5.57 13.16
CA VAL A 183 -19.11 6.94 12.79
C VAL A 183 -20.39 7.76 12.72
N ARG A 184 -20.46 8.83 13.50
CA ARG A 184 -21.55 9.80 13.44
C ARG A 184 -21.36 10.72 12.24
N LEU A 185 -22.35 10.75 11.35
CA LEU A 185 -22.32 11.55 10.14
C LEU A 185 -22.50 13.04 10.45
N GLY A 186 -21.76 13.89 9.73
CA GLY A 186 -21.95 15.33 9.67
C GLY A 186 -22.76 15.74 8.43
N GLU A 187 -22.95 17.03 8.25
CA GLU A 187 -23.64 17.61 7.10
C GLU A 187 -22.82 17.51 5.82
N LEU A 188 -23.46 17.22 4.71
CA LEU A 188 -22.89 17.29 3.39
C LEU A 188 -23.11 18.69 2.80
N PRO A 189 -22.04 19.47 2.47
CA PRO A 189 -22.21 20.81 1.96
C PRO A 189 -22.78 20.81 0.53
N LYS A 190 -23.87 21.54 0.32
CA LYS A 190 -24.46 21.76 -1.01
C LYS A 190 -23.81 23.00 -1.67
N LYS A 191 -22.53 22.92 -2.04
CA LYS A 191 -21.80 24.00 -2.68
C LYS A 191 -21.66 23.74 -4.17
N GLN A 192 -21.93 24.76 -4.98
CA GLN A 192 -21.53 24.76 -6.38
C GLN A 192 -20.06 25.11 -6.46
N LEU A 193 -19.21 24.13 -6.80
CA LEU A 193 -17.78 24.30 -6.92
C LEU A 193 -17.46 25.07 -8.21
N LYS A 194 -16.62 26.08 -8.13
CA LYS A 194 -16.13 26.85 -9.28
C LYS A 194 -14.62 26.93 -9.20
N ALA A 195 -13.95 26.31 -10.17
CA ALA A 195 -12.51 26.39 -10.29
C ALA A 195 -12.10 27.68 -11.03
N TYR A 196 -11.09 28.34 -10.53
CA TYR A 196 -10.49 29.49 -11.18
C TYR A 196 -9.04 29.69 -10.73
N PHE A 197 -8.10 29.67 -11.67
CA PHE A 197 -6.70 29.93 -11.41
C PHE A 197 -6.40 31.41 -11.61
N ASP A 198 -6.20 32.15 -10.51
CA ASP A 198 -5.99 33.59 -10.53
C ASP A 198 -4.51 33.96 -10.75
N GLN A 199 -4.07 33.88 -11.99
CA GLN A 199 -2.69 34.20 -12.38
C GLN A 199 -2.31 35.65 -12.06
N ILE A 200 -3.23 36.60 -12.23
CA ILE A 200 -2.95 38.03 -12.00
C ILE A 200 -2.77 38.31 -10.51
N HIS A 201 -3.60 37.72 -9.68
CA HIS A 201 -3.50 37.84 -8.23
C HIS A 201 -2.20 37.20 -7.72
N ASP A 202 -1.88 36.01 -8.20
CA ASP A 202 -0.70 35.27 -7.79
C ASP A 202 0.60 35.96 -8.22
N LEU A 203 0.65 36.51 -9.44
CA LEU A 203 1.82 37.27 -9.92
C LEU A 203 2.02 38.64 -9.19
N LYS A 204 0.96 39.22 -8.66
CA LYS A 204 1.06 40.45 -7.84
C LYS A 204 1.47 40.15 -6.39
N SER A 205 1.38 38.90 -5.95
CA SER A 205 1.86 38.51 -4.64
C SER A 205 3.38 38.58 -4.59
N VAL A 206 3.91 39.07 -3.51
CA VAL A 206 5.35 39.04 -3.23
C VAL A 206 5.85 37.59 -3.13
N MET A 207 4.95 36.69 -2.80
CA MET A 207 5.22 35.26 -2.57
C MET A 207 4.15 34.39 -3.26
N PRO A 208 4.21 34.22 -4.59
CA PRO A 208 3.26 33.39 -5.30
C PRO A 208 3.33 31.92 -4.80
N THR A 209 2.18 31.26 -4.71
CA THR A 209 2.02 29.94 -4.09
C THR A 209 2.12 28.78 -5.07
N THR A 210 2.21 29.05 -6.37
CA THR A 210 2.13 28.01 -7.42
C THR A 210 3.46 27.63 -8.05
N PHE A 211 4.56 28.27 -7.66
CA PHE A 211 5.89 27.95 -8.15
C PHE A 211 6.99 28.25 -7.13
N MET A 212 8.16 27.68 -7.34
CA MET A 212 9.34 27.89 -6.51
C MET A 212 10.16 29.09 -6.99
N PRO A 213 9.86 30.31 -6.53
CA PRO A 213 10.65 31.46 -6.90
C PRO A 213 11.91 31.58 -6.05
N ILE A 214 12.86 32.29 -6.58
CA ILE A 214 14.03 32.75 -5.85
C ILE A 214 13.63 34.04 -5.07
N PRO A 215 14.05 34.19 -3.82
CA PRO A 215 15.02 33.36 -3.08
C PRO A 215 14.37 32.25 -2.26
N SER A 216 14.83 31.01 -2.45
CA SER A 216 14.36 29.83 -1.71
C SER A 216 14.52 29.94 -0.18
N PRO A 217 15.61 30.53 0.41
CA PRO A 217 15.71 30.69 1.85
C PRO A 217 14.55 31.47 2.49
N LEU A 218 13.99 32.46 1.76
CA LEU A 218 12.83 33.23 2.25
C LEU A 218 11.57 32.34 2.28
N ARG A 219 11.40 31.43 1.31
CA ARG A 219 10.32 30.46 1.32
C ARG A 219 10.42 29.50 2.51
N HIS A 220 11.62 29.05 2.82
CA HIS A 220 11.87 28.19 3.98
C HIS A 220 11.54 28.93 5.29
N PHE A 221 11.91 30.21 5.43
CA PHE A 221 11.50 31.03 6.56
C PHE A 221 9.98 31.11 6.70
N PHE A 222 9.23 31.36 5.61
CA PHE A 222 7.77 31.39 5.65
C PHE A 222 7.15 30.01 5.97
N LEU A 223 7.77 28.92 5.55
CA LEU A 223 7.35 27.57 5.93
C LEU A 223 7.43 27.40 7.45
N HIS A 224 8.53 27.79 8.08
CA HIS A 224 8.66 27.73 9.55
C HIS A 224 7.60 28.60 10.25
N MET A 225 7.29 29.79 9.76
CA MET A 225 6.18 30.59 10.30
C MET A 225 4.82 29.88 10.20
N LYS A 226 4.57 29.14 9.13
CA LYS A 226 3.35 28.31 8.99
C LYS A 226 3.35 27.17 10.01
N MET A 227 4.50 26.57 10.27
CA MET A 227 4.65 25.52 11.29
C MET A 227 4.41 26.04 12.70
N ASP A 228 4.86 27.28 13.02
CA ASP A 228 4.55 27.91 14.30
C ASP A 228 3.05 28.14 14.49
N LYS A 229 2.34 28.61 13.44
CA LYS A 229 0.88 28.73 13.46
C LYS A 229 0.18 27.35 13.61
N ALA A 230 0.70 26.32 12.93
CA ALA A 230 0.20 24.97 13.08
C ALA A 230 0.34 24.47 14.52
N ARG A 231 1.50 24.75 15.17
CA ARG A 231 1.74 24.42 16.59
C ARG A 231 0.73 25.10 17.49
N GLU A 232 0.45 26.38 17.29
CA GLU A 232 -0.58 27.09 18.08
C GLU A 232 -1.96 26.43 17.98
N LYS A 233 -2.36 25.97 16.79
CA LYS A 233 -3.61 25.22 16.59
C LYS A 233 -3.58 23.86 17.27
N PHE A 234 -2.45 23.20 17.28
CA PHE A 234 -2.29 21.87 17.84
C PHE A 234 -2.30 21.90 19.38
N GLU A 235 -1.80 22.98 20.00
CA GLU A 235 -1.86 23.17 21.46
C GLU A 235 -3.29 23.15 22.00
N GLY A 236 -4.24 23.74 21.28
CA GLY A 236 -5.65 23.79 21.67
C GLY A 236 -6.53 22.71 21.03
N SER A 237 -5.95 21.70 20.39
CA SER A 237 -6.71 20.71 19.64
C SER A 237 -7.48 19.74 20.53
N ALA A 238 -8.78 19.60 20.30
CA ALA A 238 -9.63 18.58 20.97
C ALA A 238 -9.23 17.14 20.64
N PHE A 239 -8.38 16.92 19.64
CA PHE A 239 -7.84 15.61 19.31
C PHE A 239 -6.69 15.18 20.22
N ASN A 240 -6.13 16.10 21.02
CA ASN A 240 -5.18 15.82 22.08
C ASN A 240 -5.93 15.73 23.41
N ARG A 241 -5.70 14.70 24.18
CA ARG A 241 -6.42 14.53 25.46
C ARG A 241 -5.65 13.72 26.48
N TYR A 242 -5.86 14.01 27.72
CA TYR A 242 -5.37 13.24 28.85
C TYR A 242 -6.53 12.50 29.53
N VAL A 243 -6.33 11.24 29.87
CA VAL A 243 -7.24 10.41 30.66
C VAL A 243 -6.45 9.72 31.74
N GLY A 244 -6.84 9.90 33.01
CA GLY A 244 -6.18 9.27 34.15
C GLY A 244 -6.14 10.16 35.39
N PRO A 245 -5.43 9.72 36.46
CA PRO A 245 -5.30 10.43 37.71
C PRO A 245 -4.38 11.66 37.60
N ASN A 246 -4.51 12.61 38.54
CA ASN A 246 -3.64 13.78 38.59
C ASN A 246 -2.16 13.46 38.81
N LYS A 247 -1.86 12.39 39.57
CA LYS A 247 -0.54 11.78 39.69
C LYS A 247 -0.68 10.31 39.37
N ALA A 248 0.18 9.81 38.51
CA ALA A 248 0.17 8.45 37.99
C ALA A 248 1.49 7.74 38.30
N ASP A 249 1.43 6.43 38.51
CA ASP A 249 2.62 5.58 38.62
C ASP A 249 3.34 5.44 37.29
N LEU A 250 2.58 5.59 36.18
CA LEU A 250 3.08 5.55 34.81
C LEU A 250 2.20 6.45 33.93
N LEU A 251 2.83 7.28 33.07
CA LEU A 251 2.16 8.02 32.03
C LEU A 251 2.46 7.39 30.67
N ILE A 252 1.43 6.93 29.97
CA ILE A 252 1.53 6.46 28.60
C ILE A 252 1.35 7.65 27.66
N ILE A 253 2.28 7.85 26.73
CA ILE A 253 2.16 8.82 25.62
C ILE A 253 1.95 8.01 24.34
N THR A 254 0.86 8.29 23.61
CA THR A 254 0.42 7.45 22.50
C THR A 254 -0.26 8.24 21.40
N CYS A 255 -0.37 7.64 20.22
CA CYS A 255 -1.11 8.15 19.06
C CYS A 255 -1.73 7.00 18.26
N GLY A 256 -2.60 7.34 17.30
CA GLY A 256 -3.16 6.40 16.35
C GLY A 256 -3.88 5.22 17.02
N SER A 257 -3.83 4.06 16.40
CA SER A 257 -4.43 2.81 16.92
C SER A 257 -3.94 2.42 18.31
N CYS A 258 -2.74 2.83 18.69
CA CYS A 258 -2.15 2.54 19.98
C CYS A 258 -2.89 3.21 21.16
N TRP A 259 -3.70 4.23 20.89
CA TRP A 259 -4.64 4.80 21.86
C TRP A 259 -5.64 3.74 22.35
N LEU A 260 -6.25 2.99 21.43
CA LEU A 260 -7.19 1.93 21.79
C LEU A 260 -6.51 0.79 22.55
N TYR A 261 -5.31 0.38 22.11
CA TYR A 261 -4.52 -0.66 22.79
C TYR A 261 -4.13 -0.26 24.20
N SER A 262 -3.79 1.02 24.41
CA SER A 262 -3.43 1.55 25.73
C SER A 262 -4.62 1.57 26.67
N GLN A 263 -5.82 1.97 26.18
CA GLN A 263 -7.04 1.93 26.96
C GLN A 263 -7.42 0.50 27.37
N ASP A 264 -7.39 -0.43 26.41
CA ASP A 264 -7.69 -1.84 26.67
C ASP A 264 -6.71 -2.44 27.68
N ALA A 265 -5.42 -2.11 27.57
CA ALA A 265 -4.39 -2.60 28.46
C ALA A 265 -4.59 -2.10 29.90
N VAL A 266 -4.81 -0.79 30.06
CA VAL A 266 -5.04 -0.18 31.39
C VAL A 266 -6.29 -0.76 32.05
N LYS A 267 -7.38 -0.91 31.27
CA LYS A 267 -8.63 -1.51 31.76
C LYS A 267 -8.47 -3.00 32.11
N ALA A 268 -7.78 -3.78 31.29
CA ALA A 268 -7.54 -5.20 31.56
C ALA A 268 -6.72 -5.42 32.83
N LEU A 269 -5.78 -4.51 33.11
CA LEU A 269 -4.97 -4.51 34.32
C LEU A 269 -5.66 -3.86 35.53
N LYS A 270 -6.82 -3.22 35.35
CA LYS A 270 -7.54 -2.45 36.38
C LYS A 270 -6.67 -1.36 36.98
N LEU A 271 -6.03 -0.57 36.16
CA LEU A 271 -5.06 0.46 36.56
C LEU A 271 -5.52 1.89 36.23
N GLU A 272 -6.81 2.12 36.02
CA GLU A 272 -7.38 3.42 35.63
C GLU A 272 -7.04 4.53 36.63
N ASP A 273 -6.89 4.19 37.91
CA ASP A 273 -6.54 5.12 38.99
C ASP A 273 -5.02 5.29 39.19
N ARG A 274 -4.17 4.55 38.46
CA ARG A 274 -2.71 4.51 38.64
C ARG A 274 -1.94 4.84 37.38
N VAL A 275 -2.53 4.66 36.21
CA VAL A 275 -1.91 4.89 34.91
C VAL A 275 -2.65 5.99 34.16
N GLY A 276 -1.93 7.02 33.76
CA GLY A 276 -2.45 8.07 32.87
C GLY A 276 -2.15 7.77 31.41
N ILE A 277 -3.01 8.20 30.51
CA ILE A 277 -2.81 8.10 29.06
C ILE A 277 -2.91 9.49 28.46
N LEU A 278 -1.82 9.98 27.88
CA LEU A 278 -1.75 11.20 27.08
C LEU A 278 -1.82 10.81 25.60
N LYS A 279 -2.98 11.01 25.01
CA LYS A 279 -3.23 10.75 23.60
C LYS A 279 -2.94 12.01 22.78
N LEU A 280 -2.07 11.86 21.78
CA LEU A 280 -1.79 12.89 20.80
C LEU A 280 -2.44 12.52 19.46
N GLY A 281 -3.35 13.36 18.98
CA GLY A 281 -3.93 13.25 17.65
C GLY A 281 -3.21 14.15 16.64
N THR A 282 -2.54 15.20 17.12
CA THR A 282 -1.68 16.09 16.33
C THR A 282 -0.22 15.80 16.68
N LEU A 283 0.61 15.49 15.67
CA LEU A 283 1.92 14.89 15.89
C LEU A 283 3.09 15.77 15.44
N TRP A 284 2.95 16.56 14.39
CA TRP A 284 3.97 17.46 13.90
C TRP A 284 3.36 18.74 13.33
N PRO A 285 3.80 19.94 13.78
CA PRO A 285 4.74 20.13 14.90
C PRO A 285 4.16 19.65 16.24
N LEU A 286 5.01 19.25 17.17
CA LEU A 286 4.56 18.80 18.50
C LEU A 286 3.81 19.90 19.23
N PRO A 287 2.71 19.57 19.95
CA PRO A 287 2.04 20.46 20.91
C PRO A 287 2.82 20.48 22.24
N GLU A 288 3.96 21.16 22.26
CA GLU A 288 4.94 21.10 23.33
C GLU A 288 4.42 21.60 24.68
N LYS A 289 3.56 22.64 24.67
CA LYS A 289 2.94 23.15 25.90
C LYS A 289 1.99 22.13 26.49
N PHE A 290 1.09 21.58 25.64
CA PHE A 290 0.15 20.55 26.06
C PHE A 290 0.87 19.31 26.61
N ILE A 291 1.95 18.85 25.99
CA ILE A 291 2.77 17.74 26.51
C ILE A 291 3.42 18.17 27.82
N GLY A 292 4.05 19.35 27.88
CA GLY A 292 4.73 19.89 29.05
C GLY A 292 3.87 19.94 30.31
N GLU A 293 2.59 20.34 30.18
CA GLU A 293 1.61 20.40 31.27
C GLU A 293 1.29 19.00 31.89
N HIS A 294 1.70 17.93 31.20
CA HIS A 294 1.43 16.56 31.67
C HIS A 294 2.69 15.79 32.11
N LEU A 295 3.89 16.32 31.85
CA LEU A 295 5.16 15.62 32.18
C LEU A 295 5.36 15.41 33.69
N ASP A 296 4.81 16.30 34.52
CA ASP A 296 4.92 16.21 35.99
C ASP A 296 3.94 15.21 36.61
N LYS A 297 3.04 14.62 35.81
CA LYS A 297 2.05 13.65 36.30
C LYS A 297 2.66 12.30 36.67
N SER A 298 3.83 11.96 36.12
CA SER A 298 4.55 10.72 36.44
C SER A 298 6.04 10.87 36.22
N GLU A 299 6.84 10.19 37.08
CA GLU A 299 8.29 10.04 36.88
C GLU A 299 8.64 9.03 35.76
N LYS A 300 7.66 8.23 35.28
CA LYS A 300 7.83 7.19 34.27
C LYS A 300 6.95 7.47 33.07
N LEU A 301 7.55 7.60 31.89
CA LEU A 301 6.84 7.76 30.63
C LEU A 301 7.00 6.51 29.77
N LEU A 302 5.88 5.95 29.29
CA LEU A 302 5.86 4.84 28.35
C LEU A 302 5.33 5.34 26.99
N PHE A 303 6.13 5.22 25.94
CA PHE A 303 5.72 5.51 24.59
C PHE A 303 5.16 4.27 23.90
N VAL A 304 3.90 4.37 23.45
CA VAL A 304 3.21 3.31 22.70
C VAL A 304 2.78 3.87 21.35
N GLU A 305 3.51 3.48 20.32
CA GLU A 305 3.33 3.97 18.95
C GLU A 305 3.73 2.89 17.94
N GLU A 306 3.10 2.90 16.75
CA GLU A 306 3.41 1.93 15.70
C GLU A 306 4.74 2.23 14.99
N ILE A 307 5.37 1.20 14.44
CA ILE A 307 6.57 1.18 13.61
C ILE A 307 7.78 1.79 14.31
N ASP A 308 8.13 3.05 14.07
CA ASP A 308 9.34 3.71 14.59
C ASP A 308 9.10 4.56 15.84
N PRO A 309 10.13 4.80 16.68
CA PRO A 309 10.03 5.65 17.86
C PRO A 309 10.00 7.14 17.50
N PHE A 310 8.94 7.61 16.82
CA PHE A 310 8.78 8.99 16.37
C PHE A 310 8.42 9.94 17.54
N LEU A 311 7.35 9.62 18.28
CA LEU A 311 6.96 10.39 19.46
C LEU A 311 8.00 10.29 20.56
N GLU A 312 8.49 9.07 20.84
CA GLU A 312 9.53 8.85 21.83
C GLU A 312 10.73 9.76 21.60
N ARG A 313 11.26 9.82 20.37
CA ARG A 313 12.40 10.68 20.01
C ARG A 313 12.06 12.15 20.10
N SER A 314 10.91 12.55 19.56
CA SER A 314 10.52 13.95 19.50
C SER A 314 10.22 14.55 20.87
N VAL A 315 9.59 13.76 21.78
CA VAL A 315 9.37 14.20 23.17
C VAL A 315 10.69 14.17 23.98
N MET A 316 11.58 13.21 23.74
CA MET A 316 12.92 13.22 24.36
C MET A 316 13.72 14.47 23.96
N GLU A 317 13.68 14.85 22.67
CA GLU A 317 14.31 16.06 22.15
C GLU A 317 13.71 17.31 22.83
N MET A 318 12.38 17.40 22.92
CA MET A 318 11.68 18.48 23.61
C MET A 318 12.12 18.56 25.09
N VAL A 319 12.12 17.43 25.83
CA VAL A 319 12.50 17.42 27.25
C VAL A 319 13.98 17.76 27.44
N ALA A 320 14.86 17.41 26.52
CA ALA A 320 16.28 17.80 26.58
C ALA A 320 16.48 19.31 26.52
N ASN A 321 15.63 20.01 25.80
CA ASN A 321 15.66 21.48 25.64
C ASN A 321 14.95 22.25 26.77
N LEU A 322 14.26 21.58 27.70
CA LEU A 322 13.66 22.22 28.86
C LEU A 322 14.71 22.74 29.84
N PRO A 323 14.40 23.79 30.65
CA PRO A 323 15.28 24.28 31.69
C PRO A 323 15.77 23.14 32.64
N PRO A 324 16.96 23.23 33.22
CA PRO A 324 17.51 22.20 34.13
C PRO A 324 16.61 21.86 35.33
N SER A 325 15.77 22.81 35.75
CA SER A 325 14.82 22.66 36.86
C SER A 325 13.55 21.88 36.48
N SER A 326 13.35 21.58 35.19
CA SER A 326 12.17 20.87 34.72
C SER A 326 12.25 19.37 35.08
N PRO A 327 11.10 18.67 35.16
CA PRO A 327 11.05 17.23 35.39
C PRO A 327 11.90 16.46 34.35
N ARG A 328 12.61 15.44 34.85
CA ARG A 328 13.42 14.53 34.03
C ARG A 328 12.88 13.10 34.20
N PRO A 329 11.79 12.75 33.51
CA PRO A 329 11.19 11.44 33.66
C PRO A 329 12.07 10.33 33.07
N ILE A 330 11.82 9.11 33.52
CA ILE A 330 12.42 7.90 32.95
C ILE A 330 11.63 7.50 31.73
N PHE A 331 12.29 7.33 30.59
CA PHE A 331 11.67 6.99 29.31
C PHE A 331 11.67 5.48 29.08
N TYR A 332 10.50 4.94 28.82
CA TYR A 332 10.28 3.56 28.38
C TYR A 332 9.61 3.58 27.00
N GLY A 333 9.98 2.66 26.11
CA GLY A 333 9.41 2.57 24.78
C GLY A 333 10.17 1.57 23.93
N LYS A 334 10.23 1.83 22.64
CA LYS A 334 10.96 0.99 21.69
C LYS A 334 12.48 1.02 21.92
N ARG A 335 13.04 2.18 22.23
CA ARG A 335 14.48 2.35 22.48
C ARG A 335 14.98 1.64 23.73
N SER A 336 14.14 1.54 24.75
CA SER A 336 14.46 0.81 25.98
C SER A 336 14.11 -0.69 25.92
N GLY A 337 13.53 -1.16 24.80
CA GLY A 337 13.15 -2.55 24.60
C GLY A 337 11.87 -2.99 25.33
N HIS A 338 11.12 -2.07 25.95
CA HIS A 338 9.85 -2.38 26.61
C HIS A 338 8.67 -2.51 25.63
N VAL A 339 8.77 -1.85 24.47
CA VAL A 339 7.84 -1.97 23.35
C VAL A 339 8.59 -2.54 22.16
N ASN A 340 7.95 -3.41 21.38
CA ASN A 340 8.58 -4.01 20.20
C ASN A 340 9.02 -2.93 19.20
N ALA A 341 10.25 -3.05 18.70
CA ALA A 341 10.83 -2.11 17.74
C ALA A 341 10.35 -2.33 16.30
N TYR A 342 9.64 -3.40 16.01
CA TYR A 342 9.11 -3.77 14.70
C TYR A 342 7.81 -4.56 14.86
N GLY A 343 7.05 -4.65 13.79
CA GLY A 343 5.77 -5.34 13.76
C GLY A 343 4.62 -4.52 14.37
N GLU A 344 3.40 -4.94 14.07
CA GLU A 344 2.17 -4.32 14.58
C GLU A 344 2.02 -4.56 16.08
N LEU A 345 1.66 -3.53 16.82
CA LEU A 345 1.34 -3.62 18.23
C LEU A 345 -0.10 -4.15 18.45
N ASN A 346 -0.36 -4.59 19.67
CA ASN A 346 -1.66 -5.05 20.12
C ASN A 346 -1.79 -4.88 21.64
N PRO A 347 -2.99 -5.01 22.23
CA PRO A 347 -3.18 -4.85 23.65
C PRO A 347 -2.30 -5.76 24.53
N ASP A 348 -2.05 -7.01 24.12
CA ASP A 348 -1.22 -7.95 24.92
C ASP A 348 0.23 -7.47 25.06
N LEU A 349 0.79 -6.86 24.01
CA LEU A 349 2.14 -6.28 24.03
C LEU A 349 2.22 -5.05 24.94
N VAL A 350 1.17 -4.21 24.93
CA VAL A 350 1.09 -3.04 25.81
C VAL A 350 0.92 -3.47 27.28
N ILE A 351 0.08 -4.47 27.55
CA ILE A 351 -0.08 -5.07 28.89
C ILE A 351 1.27 -5.58 29.41
N LYS A 352 2.02 -6.28 28.56
CA LYS A 352 3.34 -6.78 28.92
C LYS A 352 4.29 -5.63 29.30
N ALA A 353 4.31 -4.56 28.52
CA ALA A 353 5.15 -3.40 28.79
C ALA A 353 4.79 -2.73 30.12
N ILE A 354 3.51 -2.44 30.35
CA ILE A 354 3.00 -1.86 31.61
C ILE A 354 3.35 -2.76 32.80
N SER A 355 3.07 -4.06 32.69
CA SER A 355 3.33 -5.02 33.77
C SER A 355 4.80 -5.12 34.12
N THR A 356 5.68 -5.10 33.13
CA THR A 356 7.14 -5.12 33.33
C THR A 356 7.62 -3.87 34.06
N ILE A 357 7.17 -2.68 33.65
CA ILE A 357 7.59 -1.39 34.23
C ILE A 357 7.08 -1.22 35.68
N LEU A 358 5.85 -1.70 35.95
CA LEU A 358 5.25 -1.59 37.28
C LEU A 358 5.48 -2.81 38.17
N GLY A 359 6.21 -3.83 37.72
CA GLY A 359 6.50 -5.04 38.48
C GLY A 359 5.25 -5.88 38.79
N LEU A 360 4.28 -5.93 37.88
CA LEU A 360 3.02 -6.63 38.05
C LEU A 360 3.07 -8.05 37.49
N ALA A 361 2.60 -9.03 38.27
CA ALA A 361 2.35 -10.37 37.75
C ALA A 361 1.03 -10.39 36.98
N TYR A 362 1.10 -10.41 35.66
CA TYR A 362 -0.07 -10.50 34.80
C TYR A 362 0.07 -11.65 33.80
N GLN A 363 -0.96 -12.44 33.72
CA GLN A 363 -1.06 -13.52 32.76
C GLN A 363 -2.34 -13.35 31.94
N PRO A 364 -2.24 -12.99 30.63
CA PRO A 364 -3.39 -12.57 29.84
C PRO A 364 -4.41 -13.69 29.59
N ARG A 365 -3.98 -14.96 29.66
CA ARG A 365 -4.84 -16.13 29.41
C ARG A 365 -4.38 -17.31 30.25
N ASP A 366 -5.32 -18.15 30.65
CA ASP A 366 -5.02 -19.43 31.27
C ASP A 366 -4.11 -20.28 30.35
N ILE A 367 -3.05 -20.89 30.92
CA ILE A 367 -2.07 -21.70 30.19
C ILE A 367 -2.75 -22.91 29.52
N GLU A 368 -3.71 -23.55 30.21
CA GLU A 368 -4.39 -24.74 29.68
C GLU A 368 -5.33 -24.35 28.54
N TYR A 369 -6.01 -23.21 28.63
CA TYR A 369 -6.80 -22.65 27.52
C TYR A 369 -5.92 -22.39 26.30
N ARG A 370 -4.74 -21.78 26.49
CA ARG A 370 -3.80 -21.48 25.40
C ARG A 370 -3.30 -22.75 24.72
N LYS A 371 -2.88 -23.75 25.47
CA LYS A 371 -2.45 -25.06 24.94
C LYS A 371 -3.56 -25.72 24.12
N LYS A 372 -4.81 -25.68 24.67
CA LYS A 372 -5.97 -26.25 23.96
C LYS A 372 -6.28 -25.51 22.66
N ALA A 373 -6.25 -24.17 22.68
CA ALA A 373 -6.47 -23.33 21.49
C ALA A 373 -5.40 -23.59 20.41
N GLU A 374 -4.12 -23.67 20.80
CA GLU A 374 -3.00 -23.98 19.90
C GLU A 374 -3.14 -25.39 19.30
N ALA A 375 -3.54 -26.39 20.08
CA ALA A 375 -3.79 -27.74 19.60
C ALA A 375 -4.95 -27.80 18.60
N VAL A 376 -6.04 -27.10 18.88
CA VAL A 376 -7.20 -27.00 17.98
C VAL A 376 -6.82 -26.26 16.69
N ALA A 377 -6.10 -25.14 16.80
CA ALA A 377 -5.63 -24.40 15.64
C ALA A 377 -4.74 -25.28 14.75
N LYS A 378 -3.75 -25.97 15.34
CA LYS A 378 -2.82 -26.85 14.63
C LYS A 378 -3.53 -28.00 13.89
N SER A 379 -4.62 -28.53 14.44
CA SER A 379 -5.37 -29.62 13.82
C SER A 379 -6.36 -29.17 12.74
N ASN A 380 -6.86 -27.92 12.81
CA ASN A 380 -7.95 -27.46 11.94
C ASN A 380 -7.53 -26.37 10.95
N VAL A 381 -6.43 -25.65 11.19
CA VAL A 381 -5.93 -24.62 10.29
C VAL A 381 -4.81 -25.21 9.42
N PRO A 382 -5.07 -25.45 8.12
CA PRO A 382 -4.02 -25.94 7.23
C PRO A 382 -2.98 -24.85 6.99
N GLU A 383 -1.72 -25.24 6.93
CA GLU A 383 -0.65 -24.38 6.44
C GLU A 383 -0.94 -24.01 4.98
N ARG A 384 -0.98 -22.70 4.70
CA ARG A 384 -1.18 -22.16 3.35
C ARG A 384 0.02 -21.33 2.95
N SER A 385 0.76 -21.81 1.95
CA SER A 385 1.78 -20.98 1.30
C SER A 385 1.12 -19.97 0.37
N MET A 386 1.75 -18.80 0.21
CA MET A 386 1.35 -17.84 -0.82
C MET A 386 1.49 -18.48 -2.20
N THR A 387 0.44 -18.38 -3.03
CA THR A 387 0.42 -18.99 -4.37
C THR A 387 -0.38 -18.12 -5.33
N PHE A 388 -0.15 -18.32 -6.64
CA PHE A 388 -1.01 -17.76 -7.67
C PHE A 388 -2.42 -18.36 -7.60
N CYS A 389 -3.42 -17.58 -7.96
CA CYS A 389 -4.81 -18.04 -8.06
C CYS A 389 -4.94 -19.23 -9.04
N ALA A 390 -6.03 -19.98 -8.95
CA ALA A 390 -6.38 -20.99 -9.96
C ALA A 390 -6.58 -20.27 -11.31
N GLY A 391 -6.02 -20.83 -12.38
CA GLY A 391 -6.11 -20.25 -13.73
C GLY A 391 -5.30 -18.97 -13.95
N CYS A 392 -4.45 -18.55 -13.02
CA CYS A 392 -3.69 -17.32 -13.13
C CYS A 392 -2.72 -17.34 -14.35
N PRO A 393 -2.77 -16.33 -15.24
CA PRO A 393 -1.88 -16.25 -16.40
C PRO A 393 -0.41 -16.08 -16.02
N HIS A 394 -0.12 -15.45 -14.89
CA HIS A 394 1.27 -15.31 -14.42
C HIS A 394 1.93 -16.65 -14.16
N ARG A 395 1.19 -17.65 -13.65
CA ARG A 395 1.70 -19.02 -13.49
C ARG A 395 2.17 -19.61 -14.82
N ALA A 396 1.41 -19.42 -15.88
CA ALA A 396 1.76 -19.90 -17.22
C ALA A 396 3.02 -19.18 -17.74
N THR A 397 3.09 -17.86 -17.58
CA THR A 397 4.27 -17.07 -17.97
C THR A 397 5.53 -17.55 -17.25
N PHE A 398 5.49 -17.73 -15.92
CA PHE A 398 6.67 -18.21 -15.18
C PHE A 398 7.02 -19.68 -15.50
N TRP A 399 6.04 -20.48 -15.87
CA TRP A 399 6.31 -21.81 -16.40
C TRP A 399 7.05 -21.74 -17.74
N ALA A 400 6.63 -20.85 -18.64
CA ALA A 400 7.30 -20.63 -19.92
C ALA A 400 8.71 -20.08 -19.73
N ILE A 401 8.91 -19.06 -18.90
CA ILE A 401 10.23 -18.49 -18.56
C ILE A 401 11.16 -19.56 -18.01
N LYS A 402 10.70 -20.36 -17.01
CA LYS A 402 11.48 -21.46 -16.44
C LYS A 402 11.97 -22.44 -17.51
N ASN A 403 11.10 -22.83 -18.43
CA ASN A 403 11.45 -23.80 -19.45
C ASN A 403 12.35 -23.19 -20.53
N ALA A 404 12.10 -21.94 -20.95
CA ALA A 404 12.96 -21.23 -21.89
C ALA A 404 14.40 -21.08 -21.35
N LEU A 405 14.56 -20.61 -20.12
CA LEU A 405 15.86 -20.47 -19.46
C LEU A 405 16.57 -21.81 -19.23
N LYS A 406 15.80 -22.88 -18.95
CA LYS A 406 16.36 -24.23 -18.83
C LYS A 406 16.85 -24.77 -20.17
N LEU A 407 16.15 -24.51 -21.26
CA LEU A 407 16.52 -24.92 -22.61
C LEU A 407 17.70 -24.10 -23.14
N ASP A 408 17.79 -22.81 -22.83
CA ASP A 408 18.94 -21.97 -23.14
C ASP A 408 20.23 -22.43 -22.42
N GLY A 409 20.13 -22.88 -21.18
CA GLY A 409 21.22 -23.53 -20.45
C GLY A 409 22.26 -22.62 -19.81
N ARG A 410 22.29 -21.31 -20.08
CA ARG A 410 23.25 -20.34 -19.51
C ARG A 410 22.92 -19.88 -18.09
N GLY A 411 21.78 -20.30 -17.50
CA GLY A 411 21.39 -19.93 -16.14
C GLY A 411 20.89 -18.49 -16.02
N GLY A 412 19.93 -18.11 -16.84
CA GLY A 412 19.41 -16.75 -16.93
C GLY A 412 18.87 -16.14 -15.64
N VAL A 413 18.86 -14.83 -15.57
CA VAL A 413 18.43 -14.04 -14.41
C VAL A 413 17.08 -13.37 -14.68
N VAL A 414 16.13 -13.56 -13.78
CA VAL A 414 14.82 -12.88 -13.82
C VAL A 414 14.77 -11.82 -12.72
N THR A 415 14.69 -10.56 -13.12
CA THR A 415 14.45 -9.43 -12.22
C THR A 415 12.96 -9.13 -12.18
N GLY A 416 12.45 -8.76 -11.01
CA GLY A 416 11.04 -8.45 -10.83
C GLY A 416 10.82 -7.30 -9.87
N ASP A 417 9.56 -6.98 -9.67
CA ASP A 417 9.11 -5.94 -8.77
C ASP A 417 7.78 -6.30 -8.08
N ILE A 418 6.98 -5.32 -7.69
CA ILE A 418 5.83 -5.48 -6.81
C ILE A 418 4.54 -5.64 -7.60
N GLY A 419 3.88 -6.76 -7.40
CA GLY A 419 2.58 -7.13 -7.99
C GLY A 419 2.24 -8.57 -7.69
N CYS A 420 1.15 -9.12 -8.25
CA CYS A 420 0.79 -10.53 -8.10
C CYS A 420 1.95 -11.47 -8.49
N TYR A 421 2.76 -11.07 -9.44
CA TYR A 421 3.92 -11.80 -9.93
C TYR A 421 5.11 -11.84 -8.95
N SER A 422 5.10 -11.06 -7.88
CA SER A 422 6.08 -11.21 -6.78
C SER A 422 6.01 -12.58 -6.09
N MET A 423 4.88 -13.30 -6.23
CA MET A 423 4.78 -14.72 -5.80
C MET A 423 5.83 -15.62 -6.46
N ALA A 424 6.45 -15.17 -7.55
CA ALA A 424 7.51 -15.92 -8.23
C ALA A 424 8.87 -15.95 -7.49
N LEU A 425 9.00 -15.23 -6.38
CA LEU A 425 10.06 -15.45 -5.40
C LEU A 425 9.96 -16.83 -4.72
N GLY A 426 8.74 -17.38 -4.63
CA GLY A 426 8.45 -18.64 -3.97
C GLY A 426 8.19 -19.81 -4.92
N PRO A 427 7.80 -20.97 -4.37
CA PRO A 427 7.59 -22.20 -5.13
C PRO A 427 6.49 -22.05 -6.20
N ALA A 428 5.48 -21.22 -5.98
CA ALA A 428 4.38 -21.03 -6.92
C ALA A 428 4.81 -20.46 -8.29
N GLY A 429 5.88 -19.68 -8.32
CA GLY A 429 6.51 -19.18 -9.55
C GLY A 429 7.88 -19.78 -9.79
N PHE A 430 8.11 -20.97 -9.24
CA PHE A 430 9.29 -21.79 -9.50
C PHE A 430 10.60 -21.13 -9.06
N PHE A 431 10.56 -20.19 -8.08
CA PHE A 431 11.71 -19.42 -7.61
C PHE A 431 12.42 -18.65 -8.74
N GLN A 432 11.66 -18.20 -9.75
CA GLN A 432 12.28 -17.56 -10.92
C GLN A 432 12.75 -16.14 -10.62
N VAL A 433 11.98 -15.31 -9.92
CA VAL A 433 12.36 -13.93 -9.61
C VAL A 433 13.51 -13.91 -8.60
N ARG A 434 14.59 -13.20 -8.93
CA ARG A 434 15.82 -13.15 -8.12
C ARG A 434 16.05 -11.80 -7.44
N THR A 435 15.41 -10.75 -7.92
CA THR A 435 15.47 -9.40 -7.31
C THR A 435 14.07 -8.83 -7.20
N MET A 436 13.77 -8.15 -6.10
CA MET A 436 12.50 -7.46 -5.87
C MET A 436 12.74 -6.28 -4.94
N HIS A 437 12.40 -5.06 -5.37
CA HIS A 437 12.56 -3.83 -4.58
C HIS A 437 11.29 -2.99 -4.59
N CYS A 438 11.18 -1.99 -5.48
CA CYS A 438 10.00 -1.17 -5.65
C CYS A 438 9.37 -1.38 -7.03
N MET A 439 8.17 -0.84 -7.25
CA MET A 439 7.47 -0.94 -8.54
C MET A 439 8.33 -0.38 -9.68
N GLY A 440 8.52 -1.16 -10.75
CA GLY A 440 9.34 -0.82 -11.91
C GLY A 440 10.85 -1.09 -11.75
N ALA A 441 11.33 -1.39 -10.53
CA ALA A 441 12.76 -1.61 -10.28
C ALA A 441 13.35 -2.78 -11.06
N GLY A 442 12.56 -3.80 -11.39
CA GLY A 442 13.01 -4.95 -12.16
C GLY A 442 13.63 -4.54 -13.50
N ALA A 443 12.99 -3.64 -14.23
CA ALA A 443 13.51 -3.13 -15.50
C ALA A 443 14.80 -2.31 -15.32
N GLY A 444 14.89 -1.48 -14.26
CA GLY A 444 16.09 -0.72 -13.92
C GLY A 444 17.30 -1.63 -13.59
N VAL A 445 17.07 -2.67 -12.77
CA VAL A 445 18.12 -3.66 -12.45
C VAL A 445 18.56 -4.43 -13.68
N ALA A 446 17.62 -4.83 -14.55
CA ALA A 446 17.93 -5.51 -15.81
C ALA A 446 18.81 -4.66 -16.74
N ASN A 447 18.58 -3.34 -16.81
CA ASN A 447 19.44 -2.41 -17.53
C ASN A 447 20.90 -2.54 -17.10
N GLY A 448 21.17 -2.59 -15.80
CA GLY A 448 22.52 -2.75 -15.27
C GLY A 448 23.14 -4.11 -15.67
N LEU A 449 22.40 -5.20 -15.44
CA LEU A 449 22.86 -6.55 -15.76
C LEU A 449 23.13 -6.71 -17.26
N GLY A 450 22.26 -6.20 -18.13
CA GLY A 450 22.37 -6.27 -19.59
C GLY A 450 23.55 -5.49 -20.18
N LYS A 451 24.32 -4.77 -19.36
CA LYS A 451 25.56 -4.06 -19.77
C LYS A 451 26.83 -4.80 -19.38
N LEU A 452 26.74 -5.92 -18.69
CA LEU A 452 27.89 -6.60 -18.09
C LEU A 452 28.60 -7.57 -19.03
N GLY A 453 28.16 -7.69 -20.30
CA GLY A 453 28.79 -8.58 -21.30
C GLY A 453 30.30 -8.38 -21.46
N GLN A 454 30.79 -7.14 -21.40
CA GLN A 454 32.23 -6.83 -21.44
C GLN A 454 33.03 -7.43 -20.26
N PHE A 455 32.34 -7.82 -19.18
CA PHE A 455 32.95 -8.47 -18.02
C PHE A 455 32.69 -9.99 -17.99
N GLY A 456 32.26 -10.57 -19.13
CA GLY A 456 32.00 -11.99 -19.26
C GLY A 456 30.65 -12.46 -18.75
N PHE A 457 29.70 -11.57 -18.50
CA PHE A 457 28.33 -11.92 -18.14
C PHE A 457 27.53 -12.28 -19.40
N ASP A 458 27.22 -13.55 -19.58
CA ASP A 458 26.54 -14.12 -20.75
C ASP A 458 25.13 -14.65 -20.46
N GLN A 459 24.68 -14.54 -19.21
CA GLN A 459 23.38 -15.00 -18.77
C GLN A 459 22.25 -14.15 -19.37
N PRO A 460 21.19 -14.75 -19.94
CA PRO A 460 20.02 -13.99 -20.39
C PRO A 460 19.36 -13.25 -19.22
N VAL A 461 18.98 -11.99 -19.44
CA VAL A 461 18.31 -11.14 -18.45
C VAL A 461 16.87 -10.90 -18.86
N LEU A 462 15.93 -11.27 -18.01
CA LEU A 462 14.51 -11.00 -18.19
C LEU A 462 14.01 -10.12 -17.04
N ALA A 463 13.37 -8.99 -17.36
CA ALA A 463 12.71 -8.12 -16.40
C ALA A 463 11.20 -8.38 -16.44
N VAL A 464 10.59 -8.82 -15.35
CA VAL A 464 9.15 -9.07 -15.29
C VAL A 464 8.45 -7.92 -14.58
N VAL A 465 7.44 -7.33 -15.24
CA VAL A 465 6.61 -6.24 -14.72
C VAL A 465 5.14 -6.48 -15.02
N GLY A 466 4.23 -5.95 -14.20
CA GLY A 466 2.79 -5.95 -14.49
C GLY A 466 2.40 -4.82 -15.45
N ASP A 467 1.22 -4.93 -16.06
CA ASP A 467 0.63 -3.92 -16.93
C ASP A 467 0.49 -2.55 -16.24
N SER A 468 -0.05 -2.51 -15.04
CA SER A 468 -0.13 -1.27 -14.26
C SER A 468 1.25 -0.70 -13.93
N THR A 469 2.20 -1.56 -13.54
CA THR A 469 3.58 -1.16 -13.26
C THR A 469 4.31 -0.63 -14.50
N PHE A 470 3.97 -1.14 -15.69
CA PHE A 470 4.50 -0.60 -16.94
C PHE A 470 4.23 0.89 -17.06
N TYR A 471 2.98 1.32 -16.86
CA TYR A 471 2.62 2.74 -16.89
C TYR A 471 3.14 3.52 -15.67
N HIS A 472 3.25 2.88 -14.52
CA HIS A 472 3.67 3.53 -13.27
C HIS A 472 5.13 4.02 -13.31
N ALA A 473 6.08 3.16 -13.68
CA ALA A 473 7.50 3.48 -13.54
C ALA A 473 8.42 2.79 -14.58
N THR A 474 7.91 1.89 -15.43
CA THR A 474 8.77 1.08 -16.31
C THR A 474 9.15 1.80 -17.60
N ILE A 475 8.31 2.68 -18.12
CA ILE A 475 8.56 3.40 -19.40
C ILE A 475 9.91 4.12 -19.40
N PRO A 476 10.30 4.92 -18.38
CA PRO A 476 11.62 5.54 -18.32
C PRO A 476 12.77 4.52 -18.32
N ALA A 477 12.59 3.38 -17.62
CA ALA A 477 13.60 2.32 -17.61
C ALA A 477 13.76 1.64 -18.98
N LEU A 478 12.67 1.45 -19.73
CA LEU A 478 12.69 0.93 -21.09
C LEU A 478 13.42 1.92 -22.04
N ILE A 479 13.10 3.21 -21.95
CA ILE A 479 13.80 4.27 -22.71
C ILE A 479 15.30 4.23 -22.41
N ASN A 480 15.68 4.12 -21.14
CA ASN A 480 17.09 4.02 -20.74
C ASN A 480 17.77 2.78 -21.33
N GLY A 481 17.08 1.63 -21.35
CA GLY A 481 17.58 0.39 -21.93
C GLY A 481 17.84 0.49 -23.43
N ILE A 482 16.89 1.07 -24.15
CA ILE A 482 17.01 1.31 -25.59
C ILE A 482 18.14 2.31 -25.90
N TYR A 483 18.12 3.47 -25.23
CA TYR A 483 19.12 4.52 -25.41
C TYR A 483 20.54 4.03 -25.14
N ASN A 484 20.72 3.25 -24.07
CA ASN A 484 22.04 2.72 -23.69
C ASN A 484 22.31 1.32 -24.28
N GLN A 485 21.45 0.77 -25.13
CA GLN A 485 21.61 -0.54 -25.75
C GLN A 485 21.88 -1.67 -24.73
N SER A 486 21.10 -1.72 -23.65
CA SER A 486 21.19 -2.77 -22.64
C SER A 486 20.51 -4.03 -23.13
N ASP A 487 21.17 -5.19 -23.04
CA ASP A 487 20.62 -6.46 -23.52
C ASP A 487 19.75 -7.14 -22.46
N PHE A 488 18.44 -7.02 -22.59
CA PHE A 488 17.46 -7.70 -21.75
C PHE A 488 16.10 -7.82 -22.43
N ILE A 489 15.27 -8.72 -21.94
CA ILE A 489 13.86 -8.86 -22.37
C ILE A 489 12.96 -8.31 -21.27
N LEU A 490 12.18 -7.27 -21.58
CA LEU A 490 11.11 -6.78 -20.73
C LEU A 490 9.86 -7.65 -20.94
N VAL A 491 9.49 -8.42 -19.96
CA VAL A 491 8.29 -9.28 -19.97
C VAL A 491 7.15 -8.56 -19.25
N ILE A 492 6.20 -8.02 -20.03
CA ILE A 492 5.03 -7.31 -19.48
C ILE A 492 3.88 -8.32 -19.27
N LEU A 493 3.43 -8.47 -18.04
CA LEU A 493 2.31 -9.34 -17.68
C LEU A 493 0.99 -8.58 -17.80
N ASP A 494 0.43 -8.53 -19.01
CA ASP A 494 -0.81 -7.84 -19.33
C ASP A 494 -2.02 -8.69 -18.93
N ASN A 495 -2.55 -8.44 -17.73
CA ASN A 495 -3.76 -9.09 -17.24
C ASN A 495 -5.00 -8.18 -17.21
N SER A 496 -4.88 -6.97 -17.77
CA SER A 496 -5.93 -5.95 -17.90
C SER A 496 -6.53 -5.50 -16.57
N ALA A 497 -5.72 -5.47 -15.50
CA ALA A 497 -6.17 -5.00 -14.18
C ALA A 497 -5.01 -4.74 -13.22
N THR A 498 -5.10 -3.72 -12.38
CA THR A 498 -4.27 -3.57 -11.17
C THR A 498 -4.80 -4.55 -10.13
N ALA A 499 -4.45 -5.85 -10.30
CA ALA A 499 -5.19 -6.94 -9.68
C ALA A 499 -4.95 -7.10 -8.18
N MET A 500 -3.71 -6.92 -7.70
CA MET A 500 -3.32 -7.18 -6.30
C MET A 500 -4.08 -6.30 -5.30
N THR A 501 -4.40 -5.08 -5.66
CA THR A 501 -5.03 -4.08 -4.79
C THR A 501 -6.55 -4.01 -4.93
N GLY A 502 -7.17 -4.82 -5.83
CA GLY A 502 -8.62 -4.89 -5.98
C GLY A 502 -9.14 -4.67 -7.39
N PHE A 503 -8.33 -4.95 -8.41
CA PHE A 503 -8.71 -4.91 -9.82
C PHE A 503 -9.04 -3.51 -10.35
N GLN A 504 -8.37 -2.48 -9.84
CA GLN A 504 -8.54 -1.11 -10.31
C GLN A 504 -8.17 -0.97 -11.79
N PRO A 505 -8.84 -0.06 -12.54
CA PRO A 505 -8.45 0.26 -13.89
C PRO A 505 -7.10 0.99 -13.95
N HIS A 506 -6.44 0.88 -15.10
CA HIS A 506 -5.21 1.59 -15.45
C HIS A 506 -5.27 2.03 -16.92
N PRO A 507 -4.36 2.83 -17.46
CA PRO A 507 -4.48 3.40 -18.82
C PRO A 507 -4.69 2.38 -19.95
N GLY A 508 -4.29 1.12 -19.77
CA GLY A 508 -4.52 0.04 -20.74
C GLY A 508 -5.90 -0.61 -20.67
N THR A 509 -6.77 -0.25 -19.72
CA THR A 509 -8.07 -0.93 -19.53
C THR A 509 -9.24 -0.28 -20.25
N GLY A 510 -9.11 0.98 -20.69
CA GLY A 510 -10.18 1.73 -21.34
C GLY A 510 -11.33 2.16 -20.42
N MET A 511 -11.12 2.19 -19.10
CA MET A 511 -12.09 2.60 -18.08
C MET A 511 -11.46 3.60 -17.10
N THR A 512 -12.24 4.61 -16.70
CA THR A 512 -11.85 5.55 -15.63
C THR A 512 -12.18 4.98 -14.23
N ALA A 513 -11.70 5.64 -13.17
CA ALA A 513 -12.08 5.34 -11.78
C ALA A 513 -13.59 5.48 -11.54
N MET A 514 -14.24 6.40 -12.24
CA MET A 514 -15.68 6.67 -12.16
C MET A 514 -16.53 5.72 -13.03
N GLY A 515 -15.92 4.68 -13.62
CA GLY A 515 -16.61 3.66 -14.43
C GLY A 515 -16.99 4.13 -15.84
N GLU A 516 -16.35 5.17 -16.37
CA GLU A 516 -16.61 5.69 -17.71
C GLU A 516 -15.65 5.11 -18.73
N PRO A 517 -16.10 4.82 -19.96
CA PRO A 517 -15.23 4.46 -21.06
C PRO A 517 -14.24 5.59 -21.37
N THR A 518 -13.00 5.23 -21.66
CA THR A 518 -11.94 6.17 -22.03
C THR A 518 -10.99 5.55 -23.05
N LYS A 519 -10.08 6.35 -23.59
CA LYS A 519 -9.07 5.90 -24.55
C LYS A 519 -8.13 4.89 -23.91
N VAL A 520 -7.92 3.77 -24.58
CA VAL A 520 -6.88 2.79 -24.25
C VAL A 520 -5.52 3.33 -24.67
N VAL A 521 -4.58 3.39 -23.77
CA VAL A 521 -3.17 3.66 -24.07
C VAL A 521 -2.50 2.32 -24.36
N SER A 522 -2.20 2.05 -25.64
CA SER A 522 -1.59 0.79 -26.05
C SER A 522 -0.13 0.69 -25.61
N MET A 523 0.20 -0.27 -24.76
CA MET A 523 1.59 -0.56 -24.35
C MET A 523 2.42 -1.08 -25.53
N GLU A 524 1.81 -1.86 -26.43
CA GLU A 524 2.44 -2.36 -27.65
C GLU A 524 2.87 -1.21 -28.56
N ALA A 525 1.93 -0.31 -28.90
CA ALA A 525 2.22 0.86 -29.72
C ALA A 525 3.30 1.77 -29.09
N LEU A 526 3.29 1.95 -27.75
CA LEU A 526 4.31 2.71 -27.03
C LEU A 526 5.69 2.05 -27.17
N CYS A 527 5.79 0.75 -26.93
CA CYS A 527 7.07 0.04 -27.02
C CYS A 527 7.63 0.05 -28.43
N CYS A 528 6.77 -0.19 -29.46
CA CYS A 528 7.16 -0.09 -30.86
C CYS A 528 7.64 1.33 -31.24
N SER A 529 6.94 2.37 -30.77
CA SER A 529 7.33 3.77 -31.06
C SER A 529 8.66 4.17 -30.46
N LEU A 530 9.09 3.50 -29.38
CA LEU A 530 10.42 3.68 -28.79
C LEU A 530 11.52 2.91 -29.56
N GLY A 531 11.16 2.07 -30.54
CA GLY A 531 12.09 1.28 -31.34
C GLY A 531 12.45 -0.08 -30.72
N ALA A 532 11.69 -0.57 -29.75
CA ALA A 532 11.88 -1.92 -29.22
C ALA A 532 11.32 -2.97 -30.17
N HIS A 533 11.98 -4.14 -30.26
CA HIS A 533 11.37 -5.35 -30.83
C HIS A 533 10.28 -5.85 -29.87
N VAL A 534 9.04 -5.98 -30.33
CA VAL A 534 7.88 -6.29 -29.51
C VAL A 534 7.18 -7.55 -29.99
N GLU A 535 7.03 -8.54 -29.10
CA GLU A 535 6.27 -9.76 -29.33
C GLU A 535 5.08 -9.83 -28.36
N VAL A 536 3.91 -10.26 -28.85
CA VAL A 536 2.69 -10.44 -28.04
C VAL A 536 2.31 -11.90 -27.99
N CYS A 537 2.32 -12.50 -26.81
CA CYS A 537 2.06 -13.92 -26.59
C CYS A 537 0.81 -14.13 -25.72
N ASP A 538 -0.01 -15.16 -26.00
CA ASP A 538 -0.91 -15.73 -25.01
C ASP A 538 -0.12 -16.71 -24.12
N PRO A 539 0.07 -16.43 -22.82
CA PRO A 539 0.84 -17.31 -21.94
C PRO A 539 0.23 -18.72 -21.77
N PHE A 540 -1.01 -18.93 -22.20
CA PHE A 540 -1.63 -20.27 -22.21
C PHE A 540 -1.23 -21.11 -23.41
N ASP A 541 -0.72 -20.53 -24.48
CA ASP A 541 0.07 -21.22 -25.48
C ASP A 541 1.50 -21.40 -24.97
N LEU A 542 1.71 -22.40 -24.13
CA LEU A 542 3.00 -22.66 -23.49
C LEU A 542 4.11 -22.91 -24.51
N LYS A 543 3.81 -23.64 -25.59
CA LYS A 543 4.82 -24.00 -26.61
C LYS A 543 5.25 -22.76 -27.42
N GLY A 544 4.28 -21.99 -27.91
CA GLY A 544 4.54 -20.76 -28.65
C GLY A 544 5.28 -19.73 -27.77
N THR A 545 4.83 -19.52 -26.54
CA THR A 545 5.48 -18.59 -25.61
C THR A 545 6.94 -18.99 -25.29
N ILE A 546 7.23 -20.28 -25.09
CA ILE A 546 8.60 -20.77 -24.87
C ILE A 546 9.45 -20.53 -26.11
N ALA A 547 8.95 -20.82 -27.33
CA ALA A 547 9.66 -20.61 -28.57
C ALA A 547 9.99 -19.12 -28.77
N THR A 548 9.02 -18.23 -28.62
CA THR A 548 9.23 -16.77 -28.73
C THR A 548 10.29 -16.27 -27.73
N LEU A 549 10.23 -16.71 -26.47
CA LEU A 549 11.24 -16.32 -25.48
C LEU A 549 12.64 -16.79 -25.85
N LEU A 550 12.79 -18.01 -26.39
CA LEU A 550 14.07 -18.55 -26.86
C LEU A 550 14.61 -17.77 -28.07
N GLU A 551 13.74 -17.42 -29.03
CA GLU A 551 14.12 -16.59 -30.18
C GLU A 551 14.62 -15.21 -29.73
N MET A 552 13.90 -14.54 -28.83
CA MET A 552 14.30 -13.24 -28.26
C MET A 552 15.61 -13.33 -27.45
N ILE A 553 15.85 -14.44 -26.74
CA ILE A 553 17.11 -14.70 -26.02
C ILE A 553 18.27 -14.90 -27.02
N ALA A 554 18.02 -15.63 -28.11
CA ALA A 554 19.03 -15.92 -29.11
C ALA A 554 19.39 -14.70 -29.99
N GLU A 555 18.43 -13.80 -30.21
CA GLU A 555 18.62 -12.57 -30.99
C GLU A 555 19.73 -11.70 -30.38
N GLY A 556 19.84 -11.64 -29.05
CA GLY A 556 20.81 -10.77 -28.36
C GLY A 556 20.62 -9.29 -28.67
N GLY A 557 21.43 -8.43 -28.10
CA GLY A 557 21.57 -7.02 -28.42
C GLY A 557 20.37 -6.12 -28.24
N GLY A 558 20.41 -5.24 -27.22
CA GLY A 558 19.39 -4.23 -26.96
C GLY A 558 18.18 -4.72 -26.16
N ALA A 559 17.32 -3.78 -25.77
CA ALA A 559 16.12 -4.06 -25.00
C ALA A 559 14.98 -4.54 -25.93
N LYS A 560 14.41 -5.69 -25.62
CA LYS A 560 13.28 -6.34 -26.32
C LYS A 560 12.08 -6.42 -25.39
N VAL A 561 10.85 -6.51 -25.91
CA VAL A 561 9.62 -6.51 -25.12
C VAL A 561 8.75 -7.71 -25.48
N ALA A 562 8.44 -8.55 -24.50
CA ALA A 562 7.48 -9.65 -24.62
C ALA A 562 6.21 -9.32 -23.79
N ILE A 563 5.08 -9.12 -24.45
CA ILE A 563 3.80 -8.82 -23.80
C ILE A 563 3.01 -10.12 -23.64
N MET A 564 2.90 -10.60 -22.40
CA MET A 564 2.14 -11.80 -22.03
C MET A 564 0.69 -11.42 -21.77
N ARG A 565 -0.13 -11.39 -22.83
CA ARG A 565 -1.48 -10.85 -22.79
C ARG A 565 -2.52 -11.93 -22.52
N ARG A 566 -3.08 -11.90 -21.33
CA ARG A 566 -4.25 -12.70 -20.98
C ARG A 566 -4.94 -12.14 -19.74
N ARG A 567 -6.24 -11.88 -19.85
CA ARG A 567 -7.07 -11.29 -18.80
C ARG A 567 -6.95 -12.06 -17.47
N CYS A 568 -6.93 -11.32 -16.36
CA CYS A 568 -6.94 -11.89 -15.01
C CYS A 568 -8.12 -12.85 -14.84
N GLU A 569 -7.83 -14.08 -14.43
CA GLU A 569 -8.83 -15.15 -14.33
C GLU A 569 -9.91 -14.86 -13.29
N LEU A 570 -9.57 -14.18 -12.19
CA LEU A 570 -10.56 -13.77 -11.18
C LEU A 570 -11.52 -12.70 -11.71
N VAL A 571 -11.06 -11.84 -12.62
CA VAL A 571 -11.92 -10.86 -13.29
C VAL A 571 -12.81 -11.54 -14.32
N ARG A 572 -12.26 -12.50 -15.08
CA ARG A 572 -13.02 -13.28 -16.06
C ARG A 572 -14.12 -14.12 -15.38
N ALA A 573 -13.77 -14.87 -14.36
CA ALA A 573 -14.69 -15.80 -13.68
C ALA A 573 -15.89 -15.11 -12.98
N LYS A 574 -15.80 -13.81 -12.70
CA LYS A 574 -16.94 -13.04 -12.18
C LYS A 574 -18.02 -12.78 -13.23
N LYS A 575 -17.67 -12.81 -14.53
CA LYS A 575 -18.55 -12.40 -15.63
C LYS A 575 -18.85 -13.51 -16.64
N GLU A 576 -18.01 -14.54 -16.65
CA GLU A 576 -18.03 -15.58 -17.69
C GLU A 576 -18.02 -16.96 -17.05
N LYS A 577 -18.70 -17.92 -17.68
CA LYS A 577 -18.66 -19.34 -17.30
C LYS A 577 -17.26 -19.93 -17.55
N PRO A 578 -16.89 -21.03 -16.86
CA PRO A 578 -15.67 -21.78 -17.16
C PRO A 578 -15.66 -22.21 -18.65
N PRO A 579 -14.55 -22.01 -19.38
CA PRO A 579 -14.48 -22.43 -20.78
C PRO A 579 -14.39 -23.97 -20.94
N TYR A 580 -13.88 -24.63 -19.93
CA TYR A 580 -13.71 -26.09 -19.94
C TYR A 580 -14.16 -26.72 -18.63
N ARG A 581 -14.69 -27.94 -18.73
CA ARG A 581 -14.73 -28.89 -17.63
C ARG A 581 -13.40 -29.64 -17.62
N VAL A 582 -12.69 -29.62 -16.49
CA VAL A 582 -11.39 -30.28 -16.36
C VAL A 582 -11.52 -31.43 -15.39
N HIS A 583 -11.00 -32.60 -15.77
CA HIS A 583 -10.99 -33.77 -14.91
C HIS A 583 -9.69 -34.56 -15.07
N VAL A 584 -9.44 -35.50 -14.14
CA VAL A 584 -8.28 -36.40 -14.18
C VAL A 584 -8.77 -37.79 -14.56
N ASP A 585 -8.24 -38.32 -15.64
CA ASP A 585 -8.47 -39.69 -16.07
C ASP A 585 -7.81 -40.66 -15.08
N PRO A 586 -8.60 -41.49 -14.39
CA PRO A 586 -8.07 -42.40 -13.36
C PRO A 586 -7.24 -43.55 -13.90
N GLU A 587 -7.38 -43.91 -15.18
CA GLU A 587 -6.62 -44.96 -15.82
C GLU A 587 -5.23 -44.48 -16.25
N LYS A 588 -5.13 -43.24 -16.67
CA LYS A 588 -3.87 -42.60 -17.08
C LYS A 588 -3.07 -42.05 -15.91
N CYS A 589 -3.74 -41.52 -14.86
CA CYS A 589 -3.07 -41.03 -13.66
C CYS A 589 -2.84 -42.18 -12.67
N ILE A 590 -1.76 -42.92 -12.86
CA ILE A 590 -1.37 -44.07 -12.01
C ILE A 590 -0.63 -43.64 -10.73
N GLY A 591 -0.75 -42.38 -10.35
CA GLY A 591 -0.20 -41.86 -9.10
C GLY A 591 1.32 -41.79 -9.07
N GLU A 592 1.93 -42.14 -7.94
CA GLU A 592 3.38 -42.11 -7.78
C GLU A 592 4.12 -43.07 -8.70
N ALA A 593 3.47 -44.15 -9.15
CA ALA A 593 4.02 -45.12 -10.11
C ALA A 593 4.26 -44.50 -11.51
N CYS A 594 3.66 -43.35 -11.81
CA CYS A 594 3.84 -42.61 -13.07
C CYS A 594 5.27 -42.12 -13.31
N GLY A 595 6.09 -41.99 -12.27
CA GLY A 595 7.44 -41.41 -12.37
C GLY A 595 7.48 -39.89 -12.64
N CYS A 596 6.34 -39.21 -12.73
CA CYS A 596 6.28 -37.75 -12.93
C CYS A 596 6.56 -36.93 -11.67
N ASP A 597 6.82 -37.59 -10.55
CA ASP A 597 7.02 -36.98 -9.22
C ASP A 597 5.93 -35.95 -8.85
N ARG A 598 4.69 -36.24 -9.26
CA ARG A 598 3.55 -35.35 -9.00
C ARG A 598 3.75 -33.92 -9.52
N LEU A 599 4.34 -33.78 -10.71
CA LEU A 599 4.67 -32.51 -11.36
C LEU A 599 3.52 -31.47 -11.26
N CYS A 600 2.27 -31.91 -11.49
CA CYS A 600 1.08 -31.07 -11.43
C CYS A 600 0.80 -30.49 -10.04
N THR A 601 0.99 -31.25 -8.96
CA THR A 601 0.64 -30.84 -7.58
C THR A 601 1.85 -30.43 -6.74
N ARG A 602 3.08 -30.83 -7.09
CA ARG A 602 4.32 -30.44 -6.37
C ARG A 602 5.06 -29.29 -7.02
N VAL A 603 5.04 -29.19 -8.34
CA VAL A 603 5.83 -28.18 -9.08
C VAL A 603 4.92 -27.12 -9.66
N PHE A 604 3.89 -27.51 -10.42
CA PHE A 604 2.98 -26.54 -11.03
C PHE A 604 2.09 -25.80 -10.00
N LEU A 605 1.74 -26.45 -8.91
CA LEU A 605 1.11 -25.89 -7.71
C LEU A 605 -0.16 -25.05 -7.97
N CYS A 606 -1.00 -25.47 -8.94
CA CYS A 606 -2.29 -24.83 -9.13
C CYS A 606 -3.23 -25.17 -7.96
N PRO A 607 -3.89 -24.20 -7.30
CA PRO A 607 -4.82 -24.50 -6.18
C PRO A 607 -6.02 -25.38 -6.58
N GLY A 608 -6.40 -25.38 -7.87
CA GLY A 608 -7.44 -26.25 -8.41
C GLY A 608 -6.98 -27.71 -8.64
N LEU A 609 -5.69 -28.02 -8.43
CA LEU A 609 -5.10 -29.37 -8.50
C LEU A 609 -4.67 -29.82 -7.12
N ILE A 610 -5.33 -30.83 -6.58
CA ILE A 610 -5.04 -31.41 -5.27
C ILE A 610 -4.56 -32.85 -5.41
N TRP A 611 -3.84 -33.35 -4.41
CA TRP A 611 -3.44 -34.74 -4.33
C TRP A 611 -4.39 -35.49 -3.41
N ASP A 612 -5.11 -36.46 -3.97
CA ASP A 612 -5.91 -37.39 -3.19
C ASP A 612 -5.00 -38.51 -2.64
N LYS A 613 -4.70 -38.44 -1.34
CA LYS A 613 -3.83 -39.38 -0.67
C LYS A 613 -4.43 -40.80 -0.62
N LYS A 614 -5.78 -40.94 -0.56
CA LYS A 614 -6.45 -42.24 -0.49
C LYS A 614 -6.45 -42.93 -1.85
N ALA A 615 -6.74 -42.15 -2.89
CA ALA A 615 -6.74 -42.65 -4.26
C ALA A 615 -5.33 -42.69 -4.89
N ASN A 616 -4.30 -42.17 -4.21
CA ASN A 616 -2.91 -42.04 -4.67
C ASN A 616 -2.80 -41.42 -6.07
N ARG A 617 -3.57 -40.34 -6.35
CA ARG A 617 -3.57 -39.66 -7.65
C ARG A 617 -3.98 -38.20 -7.54
N SER A 618 -3.74 -37.44 -8.60
CA SER A 618 -4.23 -36.06 -8.71
C SER A 618 -5.75 -36.00 -8.86
N LYS A 619 -6.35 -34.94 -8.34
CA LYS A 619 -7.78 -34.66 -8.43
C LYS A 619 -7.99 -33.17 -8.72
N ILE A 620 -9.04 -32.85 -9.47
CA ILE A 620 -9.50 -31.47 -9.62
C ILE A 620 -10.38 -31.11 -8.42
N ASP A 621 -10.10 -29.98 -7.80
CA ASP A 621 -11.01 -29.35 -6.84
C ASP A 621 -12.01 -28.48 -7.62
N GLU A 622 -13.23 -28.97 -7.76
CA GLU A 622 -14.28 -28.33 -8.56
C GLU A 622 -14.70 -26.96 -8.00
N VAL A 623 -14.50 -26.71 -6.72
CA VAL A 623 -14.83 -25.41 -6.08
C VAL A 623 -13.78 -24.34 -6.44
N THR A 624 -12.52 -24.74 -6.51
CA THR A 624 -11.39 -23.80 -6.74
C THR A 624 -11.03 -23.70 -8.23
N CYS A 625 -11.30 -24.76 -9.02
CA CYS A 625 -10.93 -24.82 -10.43
C CYS A 625 -11.77 -23.85 -11.27
N THR A 626 -11.12 -23.00 -12.05
CA THR A 626 -11.77 -22.02 -12.96
C THR A 626 -12.02 -22.57 -14.36
N GLY A 627 -11.65 -23.83 -14.61
CA GLY A 627 -11.83 -24.47 -15.93
C GLY A 627 -10.94 -23.92 -17.03
N CYS A 628 -9.80 -23.30 -16.71
CA CYS A 628 -8.91 -22.67 -17.69
C CYS A 628 -8.17 -23.66 -18.63
N GLY A 629 -8.06 -24.93 -18.26
CA GLY A 629 -7.44 -26.00 -19.06
C GLY A 629 -5.92 -26.03 -19.11
N LEU A 630 -5.20 -25.09 -18.50
CA LEU A 630 -3.73 -24.97 -18.58
C LEU A 630 -2.99 -26.21 -18.07
N CYS A 631 -3.52 -26.88 -17.05
CA CYS A 631 -2.89 -28.06 -16.45
C CYS A 631 -2.84 -29.29 -17.37
N VAL A 632 -3.62 -29.30 -18.45
CA VAL A 632 -3.60 -30.36 -19.48
C VAL A 632 -2.22 -30.45 -20.12
N ASP A 633 -1.63 -29.30 -20.47
CA ASP A 633 -0.32 -29.21 -21.13
C ASP A 633 0.86 -29.45 -20.18
N VAL A 634 0.60 -29.51 -18.86
CA VAL A 634 1.61 -29.79 -17.84
C VAL A 634 1.74 -31.28 -17.55
N CYS A 635 0.68 -32.08 -17.75
CA CYS A 635 0.69 -33.50 -17.45
C CYS A 635 1.45 -34.31 -18.52
N PRO A 636 2.61 -34.91 -18.22
CA PRO A 636 3.40 -35.62 -19.23
C PRO A 636 2.73 -36.87 -19.75
N GLN A 637 1.74 -37.43 -19.02
CA GLN A 637 0.99 -38.63 -19.41
C GLN A 637 -0.36 -38.29 -20.08
N GLY A 638 -0.69 -37.03 -20.24
CA GLY A 638 -2.00 -36.62 -20.77
C GLY A 638 -3.19 -37.10 -19.92
N ALA A 639 -2.98 -37.30 -18.61
CA ALA A 639 -4.02 -37.77 -17.70
C ALA A 639 -5.01 -36.66 -17.26
N ILE A 640 -4.68 -35.38 -17.48
CA ILE A 640 -5.59 -34.28 -17.23
C ILE A 640 -6.28 -33.92 -18.54
N ILE A 641 -7.60 -33.99 -18.56
CA ILE A 641 -8.42 -33.83 -19.75
C ILE A 641 -9.30 -32.59 -19.60
N LYS A 642 -9.50 -31.86 -20.70
CA LYS A 642 -10.46 -30.72 -20.78
C LYS A 642 -11.51 -30.99 -21.84
N GLU A 643 -12.76 -30.69 -21.49
CA GLU A 643 -13.92 -30.78 -22.38
C GLU A 643 -14.55 -29.38 -22.45
N ALA A 644 -14.96 -28.93 -23.62
CA ALA A 644 -15.67 -27.65 -23.77
C ALA A 644 -17.01 -27.70 -23.01
N VAL A 645 -17.38 -26.61 -22.32
CA VAL A 645 -18.65 -26.47 -21.57
C VAL A 645 -19.74 -25.87 -22.44
#